data_2add1fb6384d775e4e67d121071fb2c0
#
_entry.id   2add1fb6384d775e4e67d121071fb2c0
#
_cell.length_a   1.000
_cell.length_b   1.000
_cell.length_c   1.000
_cell.angle_alpha   90.00
_cell.angle_beta   90.00
_cell.angle_gamma   90.00
#
_symmetry.space_group_name_H-M   'P 1'
#
loop_
_entity.id
_entity.type
_entity.pdbx_description
1 polymer ?
#
loop_
_entity_poly.entity_id
_entity_poly.type
_entity_poly.pdbx_seq_one_letter_code
_entity_poly.pdbx_strand_id
1 'polypeptide(L)'
;MQQEDDLRGLAKTMDFMRALSILFVVINIYWFCYGQIREWGINIGVVDRILLNFDRTAGLFRNILWTKLFAVVFLALSCLGTKGVKEEKITWRKITASLATGGVLFFFNWWLLDLPLTAMANAAFYILTLSAGYICLLMGGVWMSRLLKNNLMDDPFNNENESFQQETRLIENEYSINLPTKFYYNKQWNNGFANVVNPQRACICMGSPGSGKSYCVVNQFIKQQIEKGYTQYIYNYKFPDLSEIAYNHLLNHQKGYKKIPTFYVINFDDPRRSHRCNPIHPDFMTDISDAYESAYTIMLNLNRSWVQKQGDFFVESPIILFAAVIWFLRIYDNGRYCTFPHAIEFLNKRYEDIFPILTSYPELENYLSPFMDAWLGGAQDQLQGQIASAKIPLSRMISPQLYWVMSGDDFTLDINNPDDPKILCVGNNPDRQNIYGAALGLYNSRIVKLINKKGQLKSGIIIDELPTIYFKGLDNLIATARSNKVAVLLCFQDFSQLKRDYGDKEAAVVMNTVGNIFSGQVVGETAKTLSERFGKVLQKRQSMTLSRSDKSTSISTQLDSLIPASKISTLTQGMFVGAVADNFDERIEQKIFHCEIVVDNEKVKAETARYKKIPQITDFTDENGTDHMKQVVQENYERIKAEAGRIVAEELERIKNDPVLCKLLPEQN
;
A
#
# COMPACT_ATOMS: atom_id res chain seq x y z
N MET A 1 39.86 -23.41 20.86
CA MET A 1 40.46 -24.33 21.87
C MET A 1 40.49 -23.68 23.25
N GLN A 2 41.16 -22.55 23.47
CA GLN A 2 41.26 -21.97 24.84
C GLN A 2 39.88 -21.54 25.42
N GLN A 3 39.00 -20.96 24.66
CA GLN A 3 37.66 -20.49 25.10
C GLN A 3 36.69 -21.64 25.45
N GLU A 4 36.93 -22.82 24.96
CA GLU A 4 36.13 -24.03 25.19
C GLU A 4 36.56 -24.76 26.46
N ASP A 5 37.85 -24.79 26.70
CA ASP A 5 38.38 -25.32 27.96
C ASP A 5 37.93 -24.46 29.15
N ASP A 6 37.85 -23.13 28.95
CA ASP A 6 37.31 -22.20 29.96
C ASP A 6 35.83 -22.43 30.26
N LEU A 7 34.99 -22.69 29.22
CA LEU A 7 33.54 -22.96 29.41
C LEU A 7 33.27 -24.33 30.04
N ARG A 8 34.10 -25.34 29.74
CA ARG A 8 34.04 -26.66 30.39
C ARG A 8 34.50 -26.56 31.84
N GLY A 9 35.57 -25.77 32.10
CA GLY A 9 36.03 -25.45 33.44
C GLY A 9 34.92 -24.78 34.27
N LEU A 10 34.25 -23.79 33.70
CA LEU A 10 33.15 -23.08 34.35
C LEU A 10 31.96 -24.01 34.68
N ALA A 11 31.55 -24.88 33.74
CA ALA A 11 30.47 -25.83 33.97
C ALA A 11 30.77 -26.81 35.09
N LYS A 12 32.01 -27.38 35.13
CA LYS A 12 32.49 -28.25 36.22
C LYS A 12 32.50 -27.51 37.55
N THR A 13 32.92 -26.24 37.57
CA THR A 13 32.92 -25.40 38.78
C THR A 13 31.50 -25.18 39.30
N MET A 14 30.52 -24.95 38.42
CA MET A 14 29.12 -24.76 38.81
C MET A 14 28.48 -26.07 39.35
N ASP A 15 28.80 -27.20 38.74
CA ASP A 15 28.34 -28.52 39.24
C ASP A 15 28.96 -28.82 40.60
N PHE A 16 30.23 -28.46 40.81
CA PHE A 16 30.89 -28.57 42.10
C PHE A 16 30.24 -27.67 43.16
N MET A 17 29.89 -26.42 42.82
CA MET A 17 29.20 -25.52 43.73
C MET A 17 27.79 -26.06 44.12
N ARG A 18 27.10 -26.72 43.18
CA ARG A 18 25.83 -27.40 43.47
C ARG A 18 26.01 -28.58 44.39
N ALA A 19 27.06 -29.39 44.19
CA ALA A 19 27.38 -30.50 45.06
C ALA A 19 27.70 -30.02 46.48
N LEU A 20 28.49 -28.93 46.64
CA LEU A 20 28.73 -28.28 47.92
C LEU A 20 27.46 -27.78 48.60
N SER A 21 26.56 -27.16 47.85
CA SER A 21 25.26 -26.69 48.36
C SER A 21 24.47 -27.87 48.96
N ILE A 22 24.36 -28.99 48.24
CA ILE A 22 23.65 -30.19 48.69
C ILE A 22 24.37 -30.79 49.93
N LEU A 23 25.71 -30.81 49.91
CA LEU A 23 26.47 -31.28 51.04
C LEU A 23 26.17 -30.50 52.33
N PHE A 24 26.08 -29.18 52.27
CA PHE A 24 25.70 -28.34 53.42
C PHE A 24 24.28 -28.61 53.91
N VAL A 25 23.31 -28.90 53.00
CA VAL A 25 21.97 -29.33 53.38
C VAL A 25 22.03 -30.69 54.11
N VAL A 26 22.77 -31.65 53.59
CA VAL A 26 22.93 -32.98 54.21
C VAL A 26 23.61 -32.87 55.60
N ILE A 27 24.64 -32.04 55.70
CA ILE A 27 25.32 -31.76 56.98
C ILE A 27 24.36 -31.12 57.99
N ASN A 28 23.52 -30.16 57.52
CA ASN A 28 22.52 -29.56 58.41
C ASN A 28 21.54 -30.61 58.96
N ILE A 29 21.02 -31.48 58.10
CA ILE A 29 20.12 -32.58 58.49
C ILE A 29 20.86 -33.51 59.48
N TYR A 30 22.06 -33.94 59.13
CA TYR A 30 22.83 -34.87 59.93
C TYR A 30 23.12 -34.36 61.37
N TRP A 31 23.47 -33.07 61.47
CA TRP A 31 23.79 -32.46 62.75
C TRP A 31 22.56 -32.17 63.63
N PHE A 32 21.56 -31.53 63.10
CA PHE A 32 20.39 -31.09 63.87
C PHE A 32 19.37 -32.20 64.10
N CYS A 33 19.36 -33.25 63.30
CA CYS A 33 18.53 -34.46 63.51
C CYS A 33 19.38 -35.63 64.04
N TYR A 34 20.55 -35.36 64.62
CA TYR A 34 21.52 -36.41 65.01
C TYR A 34 20.93 -37.47 65.93
N GLY A 35 20.07 -37.12 66.92
CA GLY A 35 19.41 -38.09 67.80
C GLY A 35 18.67 -39.18 67.03
N GLN A 36 17.87 -38.76 66.02
CA GLN A 36 17.11 -39.69 65.22
C GLN A 36 17.96 -40.49 64.21
N ILE A 37 19.02 -39.87 63.66
CA ILE A 37 19.95 -40.54 62.75
C ILE A 37 20.70 -41.67 63.45
N ARG A 38 21.03 -41.45 64.74
CA ARG A 38 21.59 -42.47 65.59
C ARG A 38 20.65 -43.67 65.91
N GLU A 39 19.38 -43.38 66.16
CA GLU A 39 18.34 -44.39 66.31
C GLU A 39 18.14 -45.21 65.02
N TRP A 40 18.27 -44.61 63.87
CA TRP A 40 18.20 -45.29 62.57
C TRP A 40 19.45 -46.09 62.21
N GLY A 41 20.50 -45.98 63.02
CA GLY A 41 21.75 -46.69 62.79
C GLY A 41 22.59 -46.20 61.59
N ILE A 42 22.31 -44.98 61.12
CA ILE A 42 23.00 -44.41 59.97
C ILE A 42 24.18 -43.51 60.38
N ASN A 43 24.51 -43.42 61.66
CA ASN A 43 25.60 -42.59 62.13
C ASN A 43 26.96 -43.20 61.72
N ILE A 44 27.89 -42.36 61.24
CA ILE A 44 29.21 -42.75 60.76
C ILE A 44 30.26 -42.07 61.65
N GLY A 45 30.96 -42.85 62.48
CA GLY A 45 31.88 -42.32 63.49
C GLY A 45 33.04 -41.47 62.95
N VAL A 46 33.42 -41.62 61.70
CA VAL A 46 34.40 -40.75 61.04
C VAL A 46 33.79 -39.38 60.72
N VAL A 47 32.54 -39.34 60.24
CA VAL A 47 31.82 -38.13 59.98
C VAL A 47 31.60 -37.36 61.27
N ASP A 48 31.20 -38.00 62.33
CA ASP A 48 31.00 -37.38 63.65
C ASP A 48 32.27 -36.67 64.14
N ARG A 49 33.43 -37.28 64.01
CA ARG A 49 34.73 -36.70 64.43
C ARG A 49 35.05 -35.45 63.55
N ILE A 50 34.85 -35.54 62.26
CA ILE A 50 35.10 -34.44 61.33
C ILE A 50 34.20 -33.27 61.66
N LEU A 51 32.92 -33.50 61.82
CA LEU A 51 31.95 -32.44 62.10
C LEU A 51 32.15 -31.78 63.47
N LEU A 52 32.50 -32.57 64.50
CA LEU A 52 32.89 -32.05 65.82
C LEU A 52 34.13 -31.16 65.77
N ASN A 53 35.13 -31.54 64.97
CA ASN A 53 36.33 -30.70 64.77
C ASN A 53 35.97 -29.37 64.02
N PHE A 54 35.12 -29.42 63.02
CA PHE A 54 34.63 -28.22 62.30
C PHE A 54 33.84 -27.30 63.23
N ASP A 55 33.04 -27.88 64.13
CA ASP A 55 32.33 -27.05 65.11
C ASP A 55 33.22 -26.35 66.08
N ARG A 56 34.22 -27.07 66.59
CA ARG A 56 35.21 -26.53 67.52
C ARG A 56 36.09 -25.41 66.90
N THR A 57 36.42 -25.54 65.62
CA THR A 57 37.35 -24.64 64.94
C THR A 57 36.64 -23.47 64.34
N ALA A 58 35.50 -23.67 63.69
CA ALA A 58 34.77 -22.65 62.93
C ALA A 58 33.45 -22.23 63.55
N GLY A 59 32.93 -22.95 64.57
CA GLY A 59 31.67 -22.65 65.23
C GLY A 59 30.45 -22.73 64.28
N LEU A 60 30.59 -23.59 63.27
CA LEU A 60 29.63 -23.64 62.14
C LEU A 60 28.22 -24.12 62.56
N PHE A 61 28.13 -24.92 63.59
CA PHE A 61 26.89 -25.53 64.07
C PHE A 61 26.30 -24.87 65.34
N ARG A 62 26.89 -23.76 65.79
CA ARG A 62 26.36 -22.97 66.93
C ARG A 62 24.98 -22.37 66.60
N ASN A 63 24.71 -22.11 65.33
CA ASN A 63 23.40 -21.63 64.88
C ASN A 63 23.02 -22.39 63.58
N ILE A 64 21.79 -22.95 63.57
CA ILE A 64 21.20 -23.67 62.47
C ILE A 64 21.17 -22.86 61.16
N LEU A 65 21.21 -21.54 61.25
CA LEU A 65 21.14 -20.63 60.09
C LEU A 65 22.46 -20.60 59.29
N TRP A 66 23.63 -20.83 59.92
CA TRP A 66 24.92 -20.77 59.21
C TRP A 66 25.03 -21.82 58.09
N THR A 67 24.73 -23.07 58.41
CA THR A 67 24.78 -24.15 57.41
C THR A 67 23.76 -23.96 56.29
N LYS A 68 22.59 -23.41 56.60
CA LYS A 68 21.55 -23.01 55.61
C LYS A 68 22.00 -21.86 54.73
N LEU A 69 22.66 -20.84 55.32
CA LEU A 69 23.18 -19.71 54.58
C LEU A 69 24.25 -20.16 53.57
N PHE A 70 25.22 -20.97 53.99
CA PHE A 70 26.23 -21.52 53.08
C PHE A 70 25.62 -22.35 51.96
N ALA A 71 24.62 -23.18 52.28
CA ALA A 71 23.89 -23.95 51.26
C ALA A 71 23.27 -23.04 50.21
N VAL A 72 22.61 -21.93 50.60
CA VAL A 72 21.97 -20.99 49.68
C VAL A 72 23.00 -20.17 48.90
N VAL A 73 24.11 -19.75 49.49
CA VAL A 73 25.20 -19.06 48.79
C VAL A 73 25.78 -19.93 47.67
N PHE A 74 26.11 -21.18 47.96
CA PHE A 74 26.62 -22.10 46.94
C PHE A 74 25.53 -22.43 45.90
N LEU A 75 24.26 -22.51 46.30
CA LEU A 75 23.15 -22.67 45.37
C LEU A 75 23.04 -21.49 44.42
N ALA A 76 23.09 -20.25 44.93
CA ALA A 76 23.04 -19.05 44.13
C ALA A 76 24.18 -18.97 43.11
N LEU A 77 25.41 -19.27 43.56
CA LEU A 77 26.57 -19.37 42.68
C LEU A 77 26.35 -20.43 41.57
N SER A 78 25.80 -21.58 41.92
CA SER A 78 25.52 -22.65 40.95
C SER A 78 24.48 -22.26 39.91
N CYS A 79 23.50 -21.40 40.29
CA CYS A 79 22.45 -20.91 39.36
C CYS A 79 22.98 -19.92 38.30
N LEU A 80 24.12 -19.25 38.56
CA LEU A 80 24.77 -18.38 37.57
C LEU A 80 25.25 -19.15 36.33
N GLY A 81 25.49 -20.44 36.42
CA GLY A 81 25.93 -21.30 35.32
C GLY A 81 24.78 -21.86 34.44
N THR A 82 23.52 -21.63 34.76
CA THR A 82 22.40 -22.18 33.97
C THR A 82 22.32 -21.57 32.58
N LYS A 83 22.08 -22.42 31.55
CA LYS A 83 21.92 -21.97 30.16
C LYS A 83 20.59 -21.24 30.02
N GLY A 84 20.59 -20.11 29.32
CA GLY A 84 19.35 -19.39 28.93
C GLY A 84 18.54 -20.26 27.96
N VAL A 85 17.29 -20.54 28.28
CA VAL A 85 16.32 -21.20 27.40
C VAL A 85 15.08 -20.29 27.33
N LYS A 86 14.61 -20.00 26.09
CA LYS A 86 13.44 -19.18 25.89
C LYS A 86 12.19 -19.98 26.28
N GLU A 87 11.65 -19.74 27.46
CA GLU A 87 10.39 -20.32 27.93
C GLU A 87 9.38 -19.18 28.11
N GLU A 88 8.36 -19.14 27.28
CA GLU A 88 7.32 -18.07 27.26
C GLU A 88 6.45 -18.00 28.54
N LYS A 89 6.56 -18.98 29.44
CA LYS A 89 5.67 -19.11 30.60
C LYS A 89 6.27 -18.64 31.94
N ILE A 90 7.53 -18.15 31.94
CA ILE A 90 8.22 -17.70 33.16
C ILE A 90 7.95 -16.20 33.37
N THR A 91 7.21 -15.86 34.44
CA THR A 91 6.93 -14.49 34.81
C THR A 91 7.62 -14.13 36.13
N TRP A 92 7.95 -12.85 36.34
CA TRP A 92 8.54 -12.37 37.61
C TRP A 92 7.71 -12.77 38.82
N ARG A 93 6.37 -12.81 38.73
CA ARG A 93 5.48 -13.24 39.82
C ARG A 93 5.73 -14.70 40.25
N LYS A 94 5.97 -15.60 39.30
CA LYS A 94 6.28 -17.01 39.60
C LYS A 94 7.65 -17.16 40.26
N ILE A 95 8.62 -16.38 39.81
CA ILE A 95 9.99 -16.39 40.38
C ILE A 95 9.97 -15.90 41.84
N THR A 96 9.39 -14.74 42.06
CA THR A 96 9.28 -14.14 43.41
C THR A 96 8.47 -15.03 44.35
N ALA A 97 7.38 -15.63 43.90
CA ALA A 97 6.59 -16.56 44.69
C ALA A 97 7.43 -17.81 45.08
N SER A 98 8.13 -18.41 44.13
CA SER A 98 8.97 -19.58 44.39
C SER A 98 10.13 -19.28 45.37
N LEU A 99 10.81 -18.15 45.20
CA LEU A 99 11.90 -17.73 46.08
C LEU A 99 11.37 -17.36 47.48
N ALA A 100 10.24 -16.68 47.60
CA ALA A 100 9.64 -16.33 48.87
C ALA A 100 9.18 -17.59 49.65
N THR A 101 8.42 -18.47 48.98
CA THR A 101 7.95 -19.72 49.58
C THR A 101 9.15 -20.61 49.98
N GLY A 102 10.12 -20.74 49.06
CA GLY A 102 11.35 -21.48 49.33
C GLY A 102 12.12 -20.92 50.50
N GLY A 103 12.27 -19.60 50.59
CA GLY A 103 12.96 -18.93 51.69
C GLY A 103 12.26 -19.15 53.03
N VAL A 104 10.96 -19.04 53.07
CA VAL A 104 10.18 -19.32 54.32
C VAL A 104 10.32 -20.76 54.74
N LEU A 105 10.11 -21.73 53.87
CA LEU A 105 10.21 -23.16 54.19
C LEU A 105 11.62 -23.58 54.56
N PHE A 106 12.65 -22.98 53.97
CA PHE A 106 14.05 -23.35 54.20
C PHE A 106 14.64 -22.72 55.47
N PHE A 107 14.39 -21.46 55.74
CA PHE A 107 14.99 -20.75 56.87
C PHE A 107 14.15 -20.84 58.14
N PHE A 108 12.84 -20.81 58.06
CA PHE A 108 11.94 -20.67 59.23
C PHE A 108 11.36 -21.99 59.74
N ASN A 109 11.94 -23.15 59.40
CA ASN A 109 11.44 -24.47 59.82
C ASN A 109 12.14 -25.02 61.08
N TRP A 110 13.00 -24.25 61.74
CA TRP A 110 13.74 -24.70 62.93
C TRP A 110 12.84 -25.07 64.11
N TRP A 111 11.70 -24.40 64.27
CA TRP A 111 10.69 -24.66 65.33
C TRP A 111 10.05 -26.05 65.20
N LEU A 112 10.13 -26.70 64.05
CA LEU A 112 9.60 -28.06 63.87
C LEU A 112 10.40 -29.10 64.63
N LEU A 113 11.62 -28.82 65.03
CA LEU A 113 12.42 -29.71 65.85
C LEU A 113 12.01 -29.73 67.33
N ASP A 114 11.30 -28.66 67.80
CA ASP A 114 10.87 -28.46 69.18
C ASP A 114 9.37 -28.75 69.43
N LEU A 115 8.70 -29.30 68.40
CA LEU A 115 7.28 -29.64 68.54
C LEU A 115 7.04 -30.77 69.56
N PRO A 116 5.91 -30.77 70.28
CA PRO A 116 5.55 -31.81 71.25
C PRO A 116 5.08 -33.10 70.53
N LEU A 117 5.88 -33.60 69.59
CA LEU A 117 5.61 -34.83 68.84
C LEU A 117 6.74 -35.83 69.08
N THR A 118 6.63 -37.01 68.46
CA THR A 118 7.75 -37.97 68.53
C THR A 118 8.98 -37.43 67.79
N ALA A 119 10.20 -37.74 68.30
CA ALA A 119 11.45 -37.29 67.67
C ALA A 119 11.52 -37.68 66.20
N MET A 120 10.99 -38.83 65.82
CA MET A 120 10.88 -39.30 64.43
C MET A 120 9.96 -38.40 63.59
N ALA A 121 8.81 -37.98 64.13
CA ALA A 121 7.89 -37.08 63.40
C ALA A 121 8.51 -35.68 63.21
N ASN A 122 9.16 -35.14 64.24
CA ASN A 122 9.83 -33.85 64.18
C ASN A 122 10.95 -33.86 63.15
N ALA A 123 11.81 -34.87 63.13
CA ALA A 123 12.88 -35.03 62.16
C ALA A 123 12.30 -35.17 60.72
N ALA A 124 11.25 -35.98 60.55
CA ALA A 124 10.59 -36.16 59.24
C ALA A 124 10.01 -34.86 58.69
N PHE A 125 9.25 -34.10 59.51
CA PHE A 125 8.70 -32.81 59.13
C PHE A 125 9.80 -31.77 58.80
N TYR A 126 10.87 -31.74 59.60
CA TYR A 126 11.99 -30.86 59.36
C TYR A 126 12.69 -31.20 58.04
N ILE A 127 13.00 -32.46 57.74
CA ILE A 127 13.66 -32.91 56.52
C ILE A 127 12.76 -32.61 55.29
N LEU A 128 11.45 -32.88 55.40
CA LEU A 128 10.50 -32.63 54.32
C LEU A 128 10.40 -31.13 53.98
N THR A 129 10.22 -30.27 54.97
CA THR A 129 10.11 -28.83 54.77
C THR A 129 11.40 -28.21 54.30
N LEU A 130 12.56 -28.64 54.81
CA LEU A 130 13.90 -28.21 54.38
C LEU A 130 14.13 -28.56 52.91
N SER A 131 13.83 -29.83 52.54
CA SER A 131 14.00 -30.31 51.16
C SER A 131 13.04 -29.61 50.17
N ALA A 132 11.80 -29.43 50.53
CA ALA A 132 10.83 -28.70 49.73
C ALA A 132 11.27 -27.23 49.53
N GLY A 133 11.71 -26.57 50.62
CA GLY A 133 12.24 -25.21 50.55
C GLY A 133 13.47 -25.09 49.66
N TYR A 134 14.40 -26.07 49.73
CA TYR A 134 15.59 -26.12 48.87
C TYR A 134 15.23 -26.26 47.38
N ILE A 135 14.26 -27.15 47.06
CA ILE A 135 13.79 -27.34 45.68
C ILE A 135 13.14 -26.06 45.15
N CYS A 136 12.32 -25.39 45.95
CA CYS A 136 11.70 -24.12 45.56
C CYS A 136 12.74 -23.01 45.31
N LEU A 137 13.78 -22.91 46.14
CA LEU A 137 14.91 -21.98 45.97
C LEU A 137 15.71 -22.29 44.71
N LEU A 138 15.98 -23.57 44.44
CA LEU A 138 16.68 -24.02 43.24
C LEU A 138 15.88 -23.69 41.97
N MET A 139 14.57 -23.97 41.95
CA MET A 139 13.69 -23.64 40.82
C MET A 139 13.61 -22.13 40.59
N GLY A 140 13.38 -21.34 41.62
CA GLY A 140 13.34 -19.87 41.55
C GLY A 140 14.66 -19.28 41.07
N GLY A 141 15.82 -19.78 41.58
CA GLY A 141 17.15 -19.34 41.14
C GLY A 141 17.45 -19.68 39.68
N VAL A 142 17.07 -20.88 39.22
CA VAL A 142 17.22 -21.30 37.82
C VAL A 142 16.33 -20.42 36.90
N TRP A 143 15.06 -20.20 37.26
CA TRP A 143 14.16 -19.35 36.49
C TRP A 143 14.64 -17.90 36.45
N MET A 144 15.12 -17.35 37.55
CA MET A 144 15.68 -16.01 37.62
C MET A 144 16.92 -15.88 36.73
N SER A 145 17.84 -16.83 36.78
CA SER A 145 19.03 -16.83 35.93
C SER A 145 18.67 -16.97 34.44
N ARG A 146 17.70 -17.79 34.09
CA ARG A 146 17.18 -17.91 32.71
C ARG A 146 16.56 -16.61 32.21
N LEU A 147 15.73 -15.95 33.02
CA LEU A 147 15.09 -14.69 32.66
C LEU A 147 16.10 -13.55 32.49
N LEU A 148 17.05 -13.41 33.42
CA LEU A 148 18.10 -12.38 33.34
C LEU A 148 19.02 -12.60 32.13
N LYS A 149 19.40 -13.82 31.83
CA LYS A 149 20.22 -14.13 30.64
C LYS A 149 19.47 -13.97 29.35
N ASN A 150 18.15 -14.18 29.32
CA ASN A 150 17.31 -13.92 28.15
C ASN A 150 17.20 -12.42 27.87
N ASN A 151 17.14 -11.59 28.90
CA ASN A 151 17.12 -10.11 28.76
C ASN A 151 18.51 -9.52 28.41
N LEU A 152 19.60 -10.23 28.72
CA LEU A 152 20.98 -9.85 28.36
C LEU A 152 21.44 -10.40 27.01
N MET A 153 20.70 -11.36 26.44
CA MET A 153 20.85 -11.89 25.08
C MET A 153 19.84 -11.27 24.14
N ASP A 154 19.61 -9.97 24.17
CA ASP A 154 19.16 -9.26 22.98
C ASP A 154 20.28 -9.43 21.95
N ASP A 155 20.01 -10.30 20.97
CA ASP A 155 20.92 -10.56 19.87
C ASP A 155 21.13 -9.24 19.13
N PRO A 156 22.34 -8.64 19.16
CA PRO A 156 22.59 -7.37 18.46
C PRO A 156 22.41 -7.50 16.94
N PHE A 157 22.16 -8.71 16.42
CA PHE A 157 21.94 -9.00 15.00
C PHE A 157 20.47 -9.29 14.65
N ASN A 158 19.59 -9.39 15.62
CA ASN A 158 18.16 -9.67 15.42
C ASN A 158 17.30 -8.53 15.95
N ASN A 159 17.67 -7.31 15.63
CA ASN A 159 16.80 -6.15 15.81
C ASN A 159 15.72 -6.19 14.72
N GLU A 160 14.76 -7.12 14.85
CA GLU A 160 13.66 -7.33 13.88
C GLU A 160 12.89 -6.03 13.61
N ASN A 161 12.98 -5.05 14.49
CA ASN A 161 12.25 -3.78 14.42
C ASN A 161 13.14 -2.57 14.09
N GLU A 162 14.45 -2.71 14.00
CA GLU A 162 15.31 -1.61 13.58
C GLU A 162 15.24 -1.38 12.06
N SER A 163 15.20 -0.11 11.69
CA SER A 163 15.37 0.36 10.33
C SER A 163 16.85 0.72 10.09
N PHE A 164 17.11 1.60 9.18
CA PHE A 164 18.42 2.16 8.87
C PHE A 164 18.34 3.70 8.96
N GLN A 165 19.49 4.37 8.85
CA GLN A 165 19.52 5.83 8.84
C GLN A 165 18.77 6.39 7.62
N GLN A 166 17.85 7.32 7.87
CA GLN A 166 17.01 7.94 6.86
C GLN A 166 17.16 9.46 6.87
N GLU A 167 16.60 10.13 5.88
CA GLU A 167 16.68 11.58 5.77
C GLU A 167 15.89 12.27 6.88
N THR A 168 16.56 13.11 7.64
CA THR A 168 15.99 13.85 8.77
C THR A 168 15.72 15.33 8.46
N ARG A 169 16.30 15.84 7.36
CA ARG A 169 16.14 17.23 6.95
C ARG A 169 14.86 17.42 6.17
N LEU A 170 14.14 18.49 6.42
CA LEU A 170 13.09 18.95 5.53
C LEU A 170 13.75 19.64 4.32
N ILE A 171 13.52 19.11 3.12
CA ILE A 171 14.02 19.66 1.88
C ILE A 171 12.83 20.13 1.06
N GLU A 172 12.61 21.44 1.02
CA GLU A 172 11.44 22.05 0.42
C GLU A 172 11.81 22.93 -0.77
N ASN A 173 11.02 22.84 -1.83
CA ASN A 173 11.05 23.73 -2.99
C ASN A 173 9.62 24.01 -3.49
N GLU A 174 9.47 24.77 -4.59
CA GLU A 174 8.16 25.13 -5.14
C GLU A 174 7.32 23.95 -5.65
N TYR A 175 7.93 22.78 -5.84
CA TYR A 175 7.27 21.57 -6.36
C TYR A 175 7.14 20.47 -5.31
N SER A 176 7.95 20.50 -4.27
CA SER A 176 8.10 19.37 -3.35
C SER A 176 6.83 18.99 -2.60
N ILE A 177 6.71 17.71 -2.34
CA ILE A 177 5.74 17.12 -1.41
C ILE A 177 6.52 16.48 -0.28
N ASN A 178 6.31 16.96 0.93
CA ASN A 178 7.10 16.57 2.09
C ASN A 178 6.23 15.82 3.09
N LEU A 179 6.57 14.56 3.36
CA LEU A 179 5.84 13.70 4.29
C LEU A 179 6.64 13.54 5.57
N PRO A 180 6.16 14.03 6.73
CA PRO A 180 6.80 13.78 8.02
C PRO A 180 6.81 12.27 8.30
N THR A 181 7.95 11.78 8.78
CA THR A 181 8.15 10.35 9.04
C THR A 181 8.72 10.11 10.43
N LYS A 182 8.53 8.87 10.90
CA LYS A 182 9.10 8.37 12.14
C LYS A 182 9.68 6.98 11.91
N PHE A 183 10.92 6.77 12.34
CA PHE A 183 11.61 5.50 12.14
C PHE A 183 12.43 5.12 13.36
N TYR A 184 12.55 3.80 13.61
CA TYR A 184 13.31 3.28 14.74
C TYR A 184 14.73 2.92 14.30
N TYR A 185 15.73 3.60 14.83
CA TYR A 185 17.13 3.38 14.50
C TYR A 185 18.03 3.75 15.69
N ASN A 186 19.10 2.97 15.93
CA ASN A 186 19.98 3.10 17.07
C ASN A 186 19.24 3.06 18.41
N LYS A 187 18.28 2.12 18.55
CA LYS A 187 17.47 1.89 19.76
C LYS A 187 16.60 3.07 20.18
N GLN A 188 16.35 4.01 19.28
CA GLN A 188 15.49 5.17 19.53
C GLN A 188 14.61 5.50 18.31
N TRP A 189 13.50 6.16 18.59
CA TRP A 189 12.65 6.72 17.56
C TRP A 189 13.23 8.07 17.08
N ASN A 190 13.39 8.18 15.78
CA ASN A 190 13.88 9.37 15.10
C ASN A 190 12.77 9.94 14.23
N ASN A 191 12.72 11.27 14.15
CA ASN A 191 11.85 11.96 13.20
C ASN A 191 12.62 12.22 11.90
N GLY A 192 11.92 12.17 10.79
CA GLY A 192 12.50 12.41 9.48
C GLY A 192 11.47 12.90 8.48
N PHE A 193 11.86 12.94 7.22
CA PHE A 193 11.00 13.35 6.11
C PHE A 193 11.24 12.47 4.88
N ALA A 194 10.16 12.04 4.25
CA ALA A 194 10.20 11.53 2.88
C ALA A 194 9.95 12.73 1.94
N ASN A 195 11.04 13.28 1.39
CA ASN A 195 11.01 14.49 0.58
C ASN A 195 10.89 14.16 -0.89
N VAL A 196 9.70 14.30 -1.48
CA VAL A 196 9.52 14.21 -2.93
C VAL A 196 9.83 15.58 -3.55
N VAL A 197 11.10 15.90 -3.70
CA VAL A 197 11.55 17.21 -4.24
C VAL A 197 11.27 17.36 -5.73
N ASN A 198 11.10 16.24 -6.43
CA ASN A 198 10.81 16.19 -7.86
C ASN A 198 9.62 15.28 -8.17
N PRO A 199 8.38 15.72 -7.90
CA PRO A 199 7.18 14.94 -8.19
C PRO A 199 6.92 14.75 -9.69
N GLN A 200 7.58 15.55 -10.56
CA GLN A 200 7.51 15.42 -12.02
C GLN A 200 8.29 14.21 -12.55
N ARG A 201 9.08 13.53 -11.72
CA ARG A 201 9.66 12.21 -12.06
C ARG A 201 8.69 11.06 -11.78
N ALA A 202 7.43 11.37 -11.68
CA ALA A 202 6.33 10.52 -11.29
C ALA A 202 6.52 9.81 -9.92
N CYS A 203 5.41 9.51 -9.30
CA CYS A 203 5.35 8.80 -8.04
C CYS A 203 4.38 7.62 -8.15
N ILE A 204 4.79 6.48 -7.64
CA ILE A 204 3.91 5.33 -7.41
C ILE A 204 3.61 5.20 -5.92
N CYS A 205 2.33 4.99 -5.59
CA CYS A 205 1.90 4.63 -4.25
C CYS A 205 1.16 3.29 -4.29
N MET A 206 1.74 2.25 -3.70
CA MET A 206 1.15 0.91 -3.72
C MET A 206 0.96 0.32 -2.32
N GLY A 207 0.15 -0.72 -2.21
CA GLY A 207 -0.09 -1.45 -0.96
C GLY A 207 -1.50 -2.05 -0.90
N SER A 208 -1.66 -3.05 -0.06
CA SER A 208 -2.94 -3.73 0.17
C SER A 208 -4.05 -2.76 0.65
N PRO A 209 -5.32 -3.13 0.51
CA PRO A 209 -6.42 -2.37 1.10
C PRO A 209 -6.18 -2.14 2.60
N GLY A 210 -6.39 -0.91 3.07
CA GLY A 210 -6.17 -0.55 4.47
C GLY A 210 -4.71 -0.24 4.87
N SER A 211 -3.73 -0.33 3.96
CA SER A 211 -2.32 0.03 4.26
C SER A 211 -2.09 1.52 4.58
N GLY A 212 -3.08 2.38 4.34
CA GLY A 212 -2.99 3.82 4.62
C GLY A 212 -2.60 4.68 3.41
N LYS A 213 -2.55 4.15 2.17
CA LYS A 213 -2.17 4.88 0.95
C LYS A 213 -2.85 6.24 0.81
N SER A 214 -4.18 6.23 0.72
CA SER A 214 -4.94 7.46 0.50
C SER A 214 -4.77 8.43 1.67
N TYR A 215 -4.83 7.93 2.90
CA TYR A 215 -4.75 8.74 4.10
C TYR A 215 -3.36 9.38 4.33
N CYS A 216 -2.30 8.59 4.19
CA CYS A 216 -0.93 9.03 4.49
C CYS A 216 -0.25 9.73 3.31
N VAL A 217 -0.52 9.32 2.07
CA VAL A 217 0.21 9.80 0.88
C VAL A 217 -0.68 10.64 -0.03
N VAL A 218 -1.78 10.08 -0.56
CA VAL A 218 -2.59 10.77 -1.59
C VAL A 218 -3.16 12.08 -1.08
N ASN A 219 -3.72 12.10 0.14
CA ASN A 219 -4.27 13.31 0.74
C ASN A 219 -3.21 14.41 0.89
N GLN A 220 -1.98 14.04 1.22
CA GLN A 220 -0.89 15.00 1.33
C GLN A 220 -0.47 15.56 -0.02
N PHE A 221 -0.47 14.73 -1.08
CA PHE A 221 -0.22 15.21 -2.44
C PHE A 221 -1.29 16.22 -2.87
N ILE A 222 -2.57 15.91 -2.69
CA ILE A 222 -3.67 16.82 -3.02
C ILE A 222 -3.50 18.15 -2.28
N LYS A 223 -3.31 18.10 -0.96
CA LYS A 223 -3.24 19.28 -0.09
C LYS A 223 -2.04 20.17 -0.43
N GLN A 224 -0.83 19.61 -0.43
CA GLN A 224 0.40 20.38 -0.64
C GLN A 224 0.50 20.91 -2.07
N GLN A 225 -0.02 20.19 -3.07
CA GLN A 225 -0.10 20.72 -4.42
C GLN A 225 -1.02 21.95 -4.51
N ILE A 226 -2.21 21.90 -3.90
CA ILE A 226 -3.12 23.05 -3.86
C ILE A 226 -2.47 24.23 -3.13
N GLU A 227 -1.83 24.02 -1.97
CA GLU A 227 -1.11 25.05 -1.23
C GLU A 227 -0.02 25.71 -2.07
N LYS A 228 0.64 24.94 -2.92
CA LYS A 228 1.69 25.40 -3.83
C LYS A 228 1.19 25.92 -5.19
N GLY A 229 -0.11 26.01 -5.40
CA GLY A 229 -0.69 26.61 -6.59
C GLY A 229 -0.70 25.73 -7.84
N TYR A 230 -0.83 24.43 -7.69
CA TYR A 230 -1.01 23.51 -8.81
C TYR A 230 -2.47 23.48 -9.29
N THR A 231 -2.68 23.38 -10.59
CA THR A 231 -3.92 22.82 -11.14
C THR A 231 -3.92 21.32 -10.93
N GLN A 232 -5.07 20.68 -10.80
CA GLN A 232 -5.11 19.24 -10.51
C GLN A 232 -6.15 18.51 -11.35
N TYR A 233 -5.78 17.30 -11.76
CA TYR A 233 -6.68 16.26 -12.19
C TYR A 233 -6.65 15.13 -11.18
N ILE A 234 -7.83 14.80 -10.61
CA ILE A 234 -7.95 13.77 -9.56
C ILE A 234 -8.97 12.73 -10.01
N TYR A 235 -8.49 11.53 -10.30
CA TYR A 235 -9.35 10.37 -10.47
C TYR A 235 -9.63 9.74 -9.10
N ASN A 236 -10.88 9.82 -8.67
CA ASN A 236 -11.36 9.35 -7.38
C ASN A 236 -12.14 8.04 -7.55
N TYR A 237 -11.52 6.91 -7.21
CA TYR A 237 -12.14 5.58 -7.35
C TYR A 237 -13.33 5.38 -6.41
N LYS A 238 -13.26 5.95 -5.22
CA LYS A 238 -14.33 5.94 -4.20
C LYS A 238 -14.87 7.36 -4.00
N PHE A 239 -15.60 7.84 -5.00
CA PHE A 239 -16.20 9.16 -4.91
C PHE A 239 -17.18 9.25 -3.71
N PRO A 240 -17.21 10.37 -2.91
CA PRO A 240 -16.56 11.67 -3.19
C PRO A 240 -15.28 11.96 -2.37
N ASP A 241 -14.69 11.01 -1.65
CA ASP A 241 -13.70 11.23 -0.61
C ASP A 241 -12.57 12.21 -0.99
N LEU A 242 -11.80 11.91 -2.04
CA LEU A 242 -10.69 12.76 -2.47
C LEU A 242 -11.16 14.08 -3.09
N SER A 243 -12.33 14.07 -3.71
CA SER A 243 -12.92 15.27 -4.34
C SER A 243 -13.35 16.30 -3.28
N GLU A 244 -13.89 15.85 -2.14
CA GLU A 244 -14.24 16.73 -1.03
C GLU A 244 -12.99 17.33 -0.38
N ILE A 245 -11.90 16.56 -0.27
CA ILE A 245 -10.60 17.07 0.22
C ILE A 245 -10.09 18.17 -0.69
N ALA A 246 -10.05 17.94 -2.01
CA ALA A 246 -9.60 18.94 -2.98
C ALA A 246 -10.44 20.20 -2.96
N TYR A 247 -11.77 20.06 -2.95
CA TYR A 247 -12.70 21.18 -2.89
C TYR A 247 -12.49 22.05 -1.65
N ASN A 248 -12.47 21.45 -0.48
CA ASN A 248 -12.31 22.19 0.78
C ASN A 248 -10.92 22.79 0.92
N HIS A 249 -9.90 22.11 0.42
CA HIS A 249 -8.53 22.62 0.47
C HIS A 249 -8.37 23.82 -0.45
N LEU A 250 -8.97 23.79 -1.66
CA LEU A 250 -9.02 24.95 -2.56
C LEU A 250 -9.71 26.16 -1.92
N LEU A 251 -10.85 25.94 -1.24
CA LEU A 251 -11.58 27.03 -0.58
C LEU A 251 -10.71 27.75 0.47
N ASN A 252 -9.81 27.02 1.13
CA ASN A 252 -9.00 27.54 2.23
C ASN A 252 -7.61 28.05 1.78
N HIS A 253 -7.09 27.67 0.61
CA HIS A 253 -5.71 27.93 0.17
C HIS A 253 -5.63 28.62 -1.19
N GLN A 254 -6.45 29.66 -1.40
CA GLN A 254 -6.48 30.40 -2.67
C GLN A 254 -5.27 31.31 -2.89
N LYS A 255 -4.55 31.68 -1.83
CA LYS A 255 -3.42 32.63 -1.89
C LYS A 255 -2.23 32.12 -2.72
N GLY A 256 -2.09 30.81 -2.91
CA GLY A 256 -1.02 30.20 -3.70
C GLY A 256 -1.16 30.40 -5.22
N TYR A 257 -2.31 30.89 -5.66
CA TYR A 257 -2.63 31.03 -7.08
C TYR A 257 -2.56 32.46 -7.58
N LYS A 258 -1.99 32.67 -8.77
CA LYS A 258 -2.08 33.95 -9.49
C LYS A 258 -3.50 34.19 -10.00
N LYS A 259 -4.11 33.15 -10.58
CA LYS A 259 -5.53 33.06 -10.93
C LYS A 259 -6.09 31.83 -10.25
N ILE A 260 -7.13 32.03 -9.43
CA ILE A 260 -7.74 30.94 -8.65
C ILE A 260 -8.39 29.97 -9.63
N PRO A 261 -8.07 28.67 -9.56
CA PRO A 261 -8.67 27.68 -10.45
C PRO A 261 -10.15 27.46 -10.10
N THR A 262 -10.95 27.25 -11.14
CA THR A 262 -12.35 26.83 -10.97
C THR A 262 -12.38 25.34 -10.64
N PHE A 263 -13.24 24.96 -9.69
CA PHE A 263 -13.42 23.57 -9.30
C PHE A 263 -14.50 22.90 -10.15
N TYR A 264 -14.15 21.81 -10.79
CA TYR A 264 -15.06 21.00 -11.58
C TYR A 264 -15.11 19.57 -11.07
N VAL A 265 -16.29 18.96 -11.21
CA VAL A 265 -16.51 17.56 -10.83
C VAL A 265 -17.33 16.84 -11.90
N ILE A 266 -16.93 15.61 -12.23
CA ILE A 266 -17.69 14.69 -13.06
C ILE A 266 -18.15 13.52 -12.19
N ASN A 267 -19.46 13.31 -12.15
CA ASN A 267 -20.10 12.22 -11.43
C ASN A 267 -21.29 11.70 -12.25
N PHE A 268 -21.19 10.47 -12.73
CA PHE A 268 -22.24 9.85 -13.55
C PHE A 268 -23.44 9.33 -12.72
N ASP A 269 -23.27 9.14 -11.40
CA ASP A 269 -24.35 8.62 -10.56
C ASP A 269 -25.38 9.67 -10.18
N ASP A 270 -24.96 10.93 -10.04
CA ASP A 270 -25.84 12.05 -9.69
C ASP A 270 -25.60 13.25 -10.59
N PRO A 271 -26.38 13.41 -11.68
CA PRO A 271 -26.30 14.54 -12.59
C PRO A 271 -26.44 15.92 -11.93
N ARG A 272 -27.11 16.02 -10.76
CA ARG A 272 -27.21 17.27 -9.99
C ARG A 272 -25.87 17.78 -9.47
N ARG A 273 -24.97 16.84 -9.19
CA ARG A 273 -23.62 17.09 -8.63
C ARG A 273 -22.53 16.80 -9.63
N SER A 274 -22.82 16.97 -10.90
CA SER A 274 -21.87 16.78 -11.99
C SER A 274 -21.91 17.99 -12.93
N HIS A 275 -20.72 18.46 -13.28
CA HIS A 275 -20.58 19.30 -14.47
C HIS A 275 -20.67 18.41 -15.71
N ARG A 276 -20.93 19.05 -16.82
CA ARG A 276 -21.05 18.42 -18.14
C ARG A 276 -19.80 18.77 -18.96
N CYS A 277 -19.19 17.77 -19.55
CA CYS A 277 -18.00 18.01 -20.38
C CYS A 277 -17.93 17.00 -21.50
N ASN A 278 -17.78 17.50 -22.72
CA ASN A 278 -17.56 16.69 -23.89
C ASN A 278 -16.07 16.28 -24.01
N PRO A 279 -15.70 14.98 -23.80
CA PRO A 279 -14.30 14.57 -23.87
C PRO A 279 -13.73 14.58 -25.29
N ILE A 280 -14.59 14.58 -26.34
CA ILE A 280 -14.19 14.66 -27.74
C ILE A 280 -14.57 16.01 -28.37
N HIS A 281 -14.40 17.09 -27.59
CA HIS A 281 -14.71 18.44 -28.05
C HIS A 281 -13.96 18.74 -29.37
N PRO A 282 -14.64 19.27 -30.41
CA PRO A 282 -14.10 19.45 -31.76
C PRO A 282 -12.85 20.34 -31.80
N ASP A 283 -12.75 21.38 -30.96
CA ASP A 283 -11.61 22.29 -30.91
C ASP A 283 -10.30 21.63 -30.51
N PHE A 284 -10.35 20.52 -29.80
CA PHE A 284 -9.20 19.75 -29.37
C PHE A 284 -8.93 18.50 -30.21
N MET A 285 -9.71 18.29 -31.27
CA MET A 285 -9.53 17.23 -32.26
C MET A 285 -9.03 17.84 -33.57
N THR A 286 -7.71 17.92 -33.70
CA THR A 286 -7.06 18.61 -34.82
C THR A 286 -6.74 17.69 -35.98
N ASP A 287 -6.68 16.39 -35.74
CA ASP A 287 -6.32 15.36 -36.70
C ASP A 287 -7.15 14.11 -36.48
N ILE A 288 -7.37 13.31 -37.51
CA ILE A 288 -8.13 12.06 -37.45
C ILE A 288 -7.51 11.05 -36.46
N SER A 289 -6.23 11.15 -36.20
CA SER A 289 -5.55 10.36 -35.16
C SER A 289 -6.09 10.61 -33.76
N ASP A 290 -6.63 11.81 -33.49
CA ASP A 290 -7.30 12.13 -32.21
C ASP A 290 -8.60 11.33 -32.05
N ALA A 291 -9.34 11.15 -33.14
CA ALA A 291 -10.54 10.31 -33.17
C ALA A 291 -10.18 8.84 -32.97
N TYR A 292 -9.10 8.36 -33.64
CA TYR A 292 -8.61 7.00 -33.46
C TYR A 292 -8.19 6.74 -32.02
N GLU A 293 -7.41 7.59 -31.39
CA GLU A 293 -6.99 7.44 -29.99
C GLU A 293 -8.18 7.40 -29.03
N SER A 294 -9.20 8.22 -29.31
CA SER A 294 -10.44 8.25 -28.53
C SER A 294 -11.23 6.94 -28.66
N ALA A 295 -11.41 6.46 -29.89
CA ALA A 295 -12.06 5.17 -30.16
C ALA A 295 -11.28 4.00 -29.54
N TYR A 296 -9.96 3.98 -29.72
CA TYR A 296 -9.05 2.99 -29.15
C TYR A 296 -9.21 2.91 -27.63
N THR A 297 -9.13 4.05 -26.96
CA THR A 297 -9.22 4.10 -25.47
C THR A 297 -10.56 3.56 -24.97
N ILE A 298 -11.67 3.95 -25.59
CA ILE A 298 -13.01 3.47 -25.21
C ILE A 298 -13.12 1.96 -25.41
N MET A 299 -12.76 1.47 -26.60
CA MET A 299 -12.93 0.07 -26.97
C MET A 299 -12.11 -0.84 -26.06
N LEU A 300 -10.87 -0.48 -25.75
CA LEU A 300 -10.02 -1.27 -24.85
C LEU A 300 -10.50 -1.22 -23.40
N ASN A 301 -11.07 -0.12 -22.93
CA ASN A 301 -11.68 -0.07 -21.60
C ASN A 301 -12.95 -0.93 -21.50
N LEU A 302 -13.74 -1.02 -22.54
CA LEU A 302 -14.94 -1.88 -22.61
C LEU A 302 -14.57 -3.37 -22.74
N ASN A 303 -13.43 -3.68 -23.36
CA ASN A 303 -12.94 -5.03 -23.58
C ASN A 303 -11.46 -5.15 -23.18
N ARG A 304 -11.19 -5.27 -21.89
CA ARG A 304 -9.83 -5.35 -21.33
C ARG A 304 -8.94 -6.44 -21.93
N SER A 305 -9.52 -7.55 -22.37
CA SER A 305 -8.76 -8.62 -23.05
C SER A 305 -8.13 -8.16 -24.37
N TRP A 306 -8.63 -7.08 -24.97
CA TRP A 306 -8.09 -6.53 -26.22
C TRP A 306 -6.74 -5.83 -26.03
N VAL A 307 -6.42 -5.38 -24.82
CA VAL A 307 -5.12 -4.79 -24.49
C VAL A 307 -3.96 -5.73 -24.85
N GLN A 308 -4.17 -7.05 -24.69
CA GLN A 308 -3.16 -8.08 -25.02
C GLN A 308 -3.24 -8.58 -26.48
N LYS A 309 -4.25 -8.15 -27.26
CA LYS A 309 -4.51 -8.57 -28.64
C LYS A 309 -4.39 -7.42 -29.63
N GLN A 310 -3.56 -6.41 -29.33
CA GLN A 310 -3.31 -5.28 -30.24
C GLN A 310 -2.75 -5.79 -31.57
N GLY A 311 -3.26 -5.24 -32.68
CA GLY A 311 -2.91 -5.67 -34.01
C GLY A 311 -3.74 -6.85 -34.56
N ASP A 312 -4.65 -7.43 -33.76
CA ASP A 312 -5.65 -8.39 -34.24
C ASP A 312 -6.73 -7.66 -35.06
N PHE A 313 -7.09 -8.24 -36.18
CA PHE A 313 -8.08 -7.66 -37.09
C PHE A 313 -9.45 -7.38 -36.43
N PHE A 314 -9.92 -8.29 -35.56
CA PHE A 314 -11.19 -8.15 -34.84
C PHE A 314 -11.13 -7.14 -33.70
N VAL A 315 -9.93 -6.71 -33.31
CA VAL A 315 -9.71 -5.61 -32.36
C VAL A 315 -9.62 -4.28 -33.09
N GLU A 316 -8.83 -4.23 -34.17
CA GLU A 316 -8.55 -2.99 -34.90
C GLU A 316 -9.76 -2.50 -35.72
N SER A 317 -10.51 -3.42 -36.37
CA SER A 317 -11.62 -3.01 -37.23
C SER A 317 -12.75 -2.24 -36.49
N PRO A 318 -13.27 -2.67 -35.32
CA PRO A 318 -14.25 -1.87 -34.60
C PRO A 318 -13.70 -0.52 -34.11
N ILE A 319 -12.41 -0.43 -33.79
CA ILE A 319 -11.76 0.82 -33.39
C ILE A 319 -11.73 1.78 -34.58
N ILE A 320 -11.30 1.30 -35.74
CA ILE A 320 -11.22 2.11 -37.00
C ILE A 320 -12.61 2.60 -37.41
N LEU A 321 -13.62 1.74 -37.36
CA LEU A 321 -15.01 2.12 -37.69
C LEU A 321 -15.52 3.20 -36.74
N PHE A 322 -15.29 3.05 -35.44
CA PHE A 322 -15.75 4.05 -34.46
C PHE A 322 -14.96 5.36 -34.59
N ALA A 323 -13.67 5.30 -34.92
CA ALA A 323 -12.86 6.47 -35.23
C ALA A 323 -13.39 7.24 -36.45
N ALA A 324 -13.79 6.53 -37.50
CA ALA A 324 -14.41 7.13 -38.68
C ALA A 324 -15.72 7.84 -38.35
N VAL A 325 -16.56 7.27 -37.48
CA VAL A 325 -17.79 7.89 -37.00
C VAL A 325 -17.50 9.16 -36.18
N ILE A 326 -16.53 9.11 -35.27
CA ILE A 326 -16.14 10.27 -34.46
C ILE A 326 -15.64 11.41 -35.37
N TRP A 327 -14.78 11.07 -36.34
CA TRP A 327 -14.21 12.07 -37.25
C TRP A 327 -15.28 12.62 -38.20
N PHE A 328 -16.21 11.81 -38.69
CA PHE A 328 -17.36 12.29 -39.46
C PHE A 328 -18.11 13.38 -38.69
N LEU A 329 -18.47 13.11 -37.41
CA LEU A 329 -19.19 14.11 -36.61
C LEU A 329 -18.33 15.34 -36.29
N ARG A 330 -17.00 15.22 -36.32
CA ARG A 330 -16.07 16.34 -36.17
C ARG A 330 -16.13 17.31 -37.38
N ILE A 331 -16.25 16.78 -38.58
CA ILE A 331 -16.29 17.58 -39.82
C ILE A 331 -17.71 17.99 -40.19
N TYR A 332 -18.73 17.22 -39.81
CA TYR A 332 -20.14 17.53 -40.07
C TYR A 332 -20.61 18.75 -39.27
N ASP A 333 -21.25 19.70 -39.90
CA ASP A 333 -21.79 20.94 -39.30
C ASP A 333 -20.80 21.63 -38.32
N ASN A 334 -19.53 21.76 -38.72
CA ASN A 334 -18.46 22.35 -37.92
C ASN A 334 -18.26 21.68 -36.54
N GLY A 335 -18.61 20.40 -36.40
CA GLY A 335 -18.44 19.63 -35.16
C GLY A 335 -19.53 19.84 -34.11
N ARG A 336 -20.65 20.49 -34.45
CA ARG A 336 -21.77 20.76 -33.54
C ARG A 336 -22.28 19.51 -32.83
N TYR A 337 -22.26 18.38 -33.52
CA TYR A 337 -22.70 17.09 -33.01
C TYR A 337 -21.54 16.15 -32.62
N CYS A 338 -20.32 16.68 -32.57
CA CYS A 338 -19.16 15.89 -32.19
C CYS A 338 -19.13 15.65 -30.68
N THR A 339 -20.04 14.82 -30.19
CA THR A 339 -20.05 14.32 -28.81
C THR A 339 -20.10 12.83 -28.79
N PHE A 340 -19.59 12.24 -27.69
CA PHE A 340 -19.54 10.78 -27.56
C PHE A 340 -20.95 10.12 -27.64
N PRO A 341 -22.00 10.66 -27.01
CA PRO A 341 -23.38 10.17 -27.20
C PRO A 341 -23.86 10.18 -28.65
N HIS A 342 -23.59 11.25 -29.40
CA HIS A 342 -24.00 11.31 -30.82
C HIS A 342 -23.26 10.26 -31.65
N ALA A 343 -21.98 10.01 -31.36
CA ALA A 343 -21.19 8.98 -32.04
C ALA A 343 -21.76 7.56 -31.83
N ILE A 344 -22.18 7.24 -30.60
CA ILE A 344 -22.86 5.97 -30.31
C ILE A 344 -24.20 5.88 -31.06
N GLU A 345 -25.02 6.89 -30.96
CA GLU A 345 -26.37 6.88 -31.57
C GLU A 345 -26.30 6.86 -33.11
N PHE A 346 -25.30 7.52 -33.71
CA PHE A 346 -25.06 7.45 -35.15
C PHE A 346 -24.62 6.03 -35.56
N LEU A 347 -23.64 5.44 -34.88
CA LEU A 347 -23.16 4.07 -35.14
C LEU A 347 -24.29 3.03 -34.98
N ASN A 348 -25.24 3.26 -34.09
CA ASN A 348 -26.36 2.33 -33.85
C ASN A 348 -27.42 2.33 -34.97
N LYS A 349 -27.36 3.29 -35.90
CA LYS A 349 -28.25 3.28 -37.09
C LYS A 349 -27.93 2.06 -37.97
N ARG A 350 -28.74 1.84 -38.98
CA ARG A 350 -28.56 0.75 -39.95
C ARG A 350 -27.26 0.97 -40.72
N TYR A 351 -26.49 -0.07 -40.92
CA TYR A 351 -25.21 0.06 -41.62
C TYR A 351 -25.42 0.44 -43.11
N GLU A 352 -26.55 0.00 -43.69
CA GLU A 352 -26.95 0.37 -45.05
C GLU A 352 -27.15 1.92 -45.21
N ASP A 353 -27.47 2.60 -44.11
CA ASP A 353 -27.66 4.06 -44.12
C ASP A 353 -26.34 4.78 -43.83
N ILE A 354 -25.53 4.27 -42.87
CA ILE A 354 -24.33 4.99 -42.42
C ILE A 354 -23.12 4.80 -43.35
N PHE A 355 -22.96 3.66 -44.03
CA PHE A 355 -21.81 3.43 -44.91
C PHE A 355 -21.80 4.36 -46.12
N PRO A 356 -22.90 4.58 -46.86
CA PRO A 356 -22.95 5.59 -47.92
C PRO A 356 -22.57 6.97 -47.42
N ILE A 357 -23.04 7.35 -46.21
CA ILE A 357 -22.72 8.64 -45.61
C ILE A 357 -21.24 8.77 -45.37
N LEU A 358 -20.65 7.81 -44.62
CA LEU A 358 -19.21 7.85 -44.30
C LEU A 358 -18.35 7.82 -45.55
N THR A 359 -18.70 7.02 -46.55
CA THR A 359 -17.96 6.92 -47.82
C THR A 359 -18.05 8.19 -48.68
N SER A 360 -19.10 9.01 -48.51
CA SER A 360 -19.24 10.28 -49.22
C SER A 360 -18.20 11.35 -48.78
N TYR A 361 -17.44 11.08 -47.71
CA TYR A 361 -16.40 11.98 -47.21
C TYR A 361 -14.98 11.43 -47.53
N PRO A 362 -14.25 12.09 -48.46
CA PRO A 362 -12.94 11.58 -48.91
C PRO A 362 -11.91 11.38 -47.81
N GLU A 363 -11.98 12.15 -46.73
CA GLU A 363 -11.08 12.04 -45.58
C GLU A 363 -11.20 10.69 -44.87
N LEU A 364 -12.32 9.99 -45.00
CA LEU A 364 -12.62 8.72 -44.36
C LEU A 364 -12.29 7.51 -45.23
N GLU A 365 -11.93 7.67 -46.49
CA GLU A 365 -11.74 6.60 -47.46
C GLU A 365 -10.77 5.53 -46.96
N ASN A 366 -9.61 5.95 -46.45
CA ASN A 366 -8.60 5.00 -45.92
C ASN A 366 -9.06 4.23 -44.70
N TYR A 367 -9.90 4.83 -43.84
CA TYR A 367 -10.45 4.18 -42.66
C TYR A 367 -11.59 3.20 -42.97
N LEU A 368 -12.28 3.44 -44.09
CA LEU A 368 -13.38 2.60 -44.52
C LEU A 368 -12.95 1.48 -45.48
N SER A 369 -11.79 1.59 -46.11
CA SER A 369 -11.29 0.60 -47.08
C SER A 369 -11.40 -0.85 -46.58
N PRO A 370 -11.04 -1.23 -45.35
CA PRO A 370 -11.20 -2.61 -44.88
C PRO A 370 -12.64 -3.13 -44.84
N PHE A 371 -13.63 -2.22 -44.86
CA PHE A 371 -15.04 -2.55 -44.80
C PHE A 371 -15.68 -2.52 -46.20
N MET A 372 -15.13 -1.69 -47.08
CA MET A 372 -15.68 -1.49 -48.44
C MET A 372 -15.57 -2.75 -49.30
N ASP A 373 -14.47 -3.51 -49.14
CA ASP A 373 -14.32 -4.79 -49.86
C ASP A 373 -15.39 -5.79 -49.45
N ALA A 374 -15.73 -5.84 -48.16
CA ALA A 374 -16.82 -6.70 -47.68
C ALA A 374 -18.21 -6.15 -48.05
N TRP A 375 -18.38 -4.83 -48.07
CA TRP A 375 -19.63 -4.16 -48.47
C TRP A 375 -19.95 -4.36 -49.96
N LEU A 376 -18.99 -4.06 -50.84
CA LEU A 376 -19.14 -4.17 -52.31
C LEU A 376 -19.00 -5.61 -52.80
N GLY A 377 -18.21 -6.44 -52.17
CA GLY A 377 -17.96 -7.83 -52.52
C GLY A 377 -19.03 -8.83 -52.06
N GLY A 378 -20.09 -8.37 -51.37
CA GLY A 378 -21.18 -9.20 -50.91
C GLY A 378 -20.88 -10.10 -49.71
N ALA A 379 -19.75 -9.90 -49.01
CA ALA A 379 -19.38 -10.59 -47.77
C ALA A 379 -20.10 -10.01 -46.53
N GLN A 380 -21.44 -9.97 -46.61
CA GLN A 380 -22.27 -9.29 -45.60
C GLN A 380 -22.13 -9.84 -44.18
N ASP A 381 -21.95 -11.16 -44.03
CA ASP A 381 -21.76 -11.82 -42.73
C ASP A 381 -20.49 -11.32 -42.01
N GLN A 382 -19.39 -11.15 -42.79
CA GLN A 382 -18.14 -10.61 -42.25
C GLN A 382 -18.31 -9.15 -41.81
N LEU A 383 -18.95 -8.33 -42.65
CA LEU A 383 -19.23 -6.93 -42.36
C LEU A 383 -20.10 -6.78 -41.09
N GLN A 384 -21.18 -7.57 -41.00
CA GLN A 384 -22.05 -7.60 -39.84
C GLN A 384 -21.30 -7.98 -38.56
N GLY A 385 -20.38 -8.99 -38.64
CA GLY A 385 -19.52 -9.37 -37.54
C GLY A 385 -18.62 -8.23 -37.04
N GLN A 386 -18.00 -7.49 -37.97
CA GLN A 386 -17.16 -6.32 -37.62
C GLN A 386 -17.96 -5.20 -36.96
N ILE A 387 -19.14 -4.87 -37.52
CA ILE A 387 -20.03 -3.85 -36.99
C ILE A 387 -20.57 -4.25 -35.60
N ALA A 388 -20.97 -5.52 -35.43
CA ALA A 388 -21.43 -6.04 -34.16
C ALA A 388 -20.33 -5.97 -33.09
N SER A 389 -19.08 -6.23 -33.46
CA SER A 389 -17.92 -6.12 -32.56
C SER A 389 -17.72 -4.68 -32.05
N ALA A 390 -18.14 -3.66 -32.80
CA ALA A 390 -18.17 -2.28 -32.36
C ALA A 390 -19.42 -1.93 -31.53
N LYS A 391 -20.60 -2.32 -32.00
CA LYS A 391 -21.88 -1.95 -31.39
C LYS A 391 -22.11 -2.60 -30.02
N ILE A 392 -21.76 -3.88 -29.86
CA ILE A 392 -22.03 -4.63 -28.63
C ILE A 392 -21.32 -4.02 -27.40
N PRO A 393 -20.01 -3.71 -27.44
CA PRO A 393 -19.36 -3.04 -26.31
C PRO A 393 -19.94 -1.64 -26.04
N LEU A 394 -20.15 -0.85 -27.07
CA LEU A 394 -20.64 0.53 -26.94
C LEU A 394 -22.08 0.61 -26.42
N SER A 395 -22.93 -0.39 -26.70
CA SER A 395 -24.29 -0.45 -26.18
C SER A 395 -24.36 -0.44 -24.65
N ARG A 396 -23.31 -0.89 -23.95
CA ARG A 396 -23.21 -0.84 -22.50
C ARG A 396 -23.10 0.59 -21.96
N MET A 397 -22.72 1.55 -22.81
CA MET A 397 -22.58 2.95 -22.45
C MET A 397 -23.83 3.78 -22.75
N ILE A 398 -24.88 3.17 -23.26
CA ILE A 398 -26.16 3.84 -23.51
C ILE A 398 -26.89 4.03 -22.19
N SER A 399 -26.77 5.24 -21.65
CA SER A 399 -27.37 5.63 -20.38
C SER A 399 -27.74 7.12 -20.42
N PRO A 400 -28.95 7.51 -20.00
CA PRO A 400 -29.34 8.91 -19.93
C PRO A 400 -28.37 9.77 -19.11
N GLN A 401 -27.87 9.27 -17.98
CA GLN A 401 -26.92 10.00 -17.12
C GLN A 401 -25.57 10.21 -17.82
N LEU A 402 -25.02 9.17 -18.46
CA LEU A 402 -23.78 9.29 -19.24
C LEU A 402 -23.94 10.30 -20.38
N TYR A 403 -25.08 10.23 -21.09
CA TYR A 403 -25.37 11.14 -22.19
C TYR A 403 -25.50 12.58 -21.72
N TRP A 404 -26.16 12.81 -20.57
CA TRP A 404 -26.24 14.14 -19.96
C TRP A 404 -24.86 14.74 -19.72
N VAL A 405 -23.98 13.99 -19.02
CA VAL A 405 -22.65 14.48 -18.64
C VAL A 405 -21.74 14.67 -19.85
N MET A 406 -21.72 13.71 -20.78
CA MET A 406 -20.75 13.67 -21.89
C MET A 406 -21.17 14.48 -23.12
N SER A 407 -22.34 15.09 -23.11
CA SER A 407 -22.84 15.93 -24.22
C SER A 407 -22.82 17.42 -23.95
N GLY A 408 -22.38 17.87 -22.78
CA GLY A 408 -22.35 19.30 -22.46
C GLY A 408 -20.96 19.91 -22.49
N ASP A 409 -20.86 21.21 -22.37
CA ASP A 409 -19.65 22.03 -22.55
C ASP A 409 -19.52 23.06 -21.42
N ASP A 410 -19.73 22.66 -20.16
CA ASP A 410 -19.58 23.57 -19.03
C ASP A 410 -18.09 23.97 -18.82
N PHE A 411 -17.17 23.16 -19.28
CA PHE A 411 -15.72 23.42 -19.24
C PHE A 411 -14.95 22.55 -20.24
N THR A 412 -13.68 22.89 -20.44
CA THR A 412 -12.74 22.18 -21.31
C THR A 412 -11.66 21.45 -20.52
N LEU A 413 -11.07 20.40 -21.09
CA LEU A 413 -10.13 19.50 -20.42
C LEU A 413 -8.68 20.01 -20.35
N ASP A 414 -8.38 21.19 -20.85
CA ASP A 414 -7.07 21.87 -20.75
C ASP A 414 -6.89 22.53 -19.37
N ILE A 415 -6.90 21.72 -18.32
CA ILE A 415 -7.02 22.18 -16.93
C ILE A 415 -5.88 23.08 -16.46
N ASN A 416 -4.71 23.02 -17.09
CA ASN A 416 -3.53 23.83 -16.74
C ASN A 416 -3.34 25.06 -17.66
N ASN A 417 -4.40 25.46 -18.37
CA ASN A 417 -4.42 26.67 -19.14
C ASN A 417 -4.24 27.91 -18.22
N PRO A 418 -3.22 28.77 -18.47
CA PRO A 418 -3.00 29.97 -17.67
C PRO A 418 -4.18 30.93 -17.59
N ASP A 419 -4.96 30.99 -18.69
CA ASP A 419 -6.11 31.88 -18.79
C ASP A 419 -7.39 31.32 -18.14
N ASP A 420 -7.44 29.98 -17.93
CA ASP A 420 -8.60 29.33 -17.33
C ASP A 420 -8.16 28.08 -16.54
N PRO A 421 -7.45 28.27 -15.41
CA PRO A 421 -6.96 27.16 -14.61
C PRO A 421 -8.10 26.43 -13.91
N LYS A 422 -7.98 25.09 -13.81
CA LYS A 422 -9.04 24.24 -13.26
C LYS A 422 -8.48 23.21 -12.28
N ILE A 423 -9.30 22.82 -11.30
CA ILE A 423 -9.16 21.59 -10.54
C ILE A 423 -10.32 20.70 -10.94
N LEU A 424 -10.02 19.57 -11.56
CA LEU A 424 -11.00 18.61 -12.03
C LEU A 424 -10.94 17.33 -11.24
N CYS A 425 -12.05 16.98 -10.60
CA CYS A 425 -12.24 15.68 -9.94
C CYS A 425 -13.20 14.83 -10.77
N VAL A 426 -12.81 13.58 -11.05
CA VAL A 426 -13.69 12.63 -11.74
C VAL A 426 -13.95 11.43 -10.83
N GLY A 427 -15.23 11.16 -10.58
CA GLY A 427 -15.69 10.10 -9.70
C GLY A 427 -15.97 8.81 -10.47
N ASN A 428 -15.49 7.68 -9.91
CA ASN A 428 -15.91 6.35 -10.33
C ASN A 428 -16.83 5.74 -9.27
N ASN A 429 -17.55 4.70 -9.67
CA ASN A 429 -18.34 3.85 -8.78
C ASN A 429 -17.87 2.41 -8.94
N PRO A 430 -17.38 1.75 -7.87
CA PRO A 430 -16.93 0.36 -7.91
C PRO A 430 -17.98 -0.61 -8.47
N ASP A 431 -19.26 -0.37 -8.19
CA ASP A 431 -20.36 -1.24 -8.66
C ASP A 431 -20.61 -1.13 -10.18
N ARG A 432 -20.20 0.00 -10.80
CA ARG A 432 -20.38 0.30 -12.24
C ARG A 432 -19.05 0.49 -12.97
N GLN A 433 -17.96 0.03 -12.38
CA GLN A 433 -16.59 0.25 -12.87
C GLN A 433 -16.40 -0.10 -14.35
N ASN A 434 -17.00 -1.18 -14.83
CA ASN A 434 -16.81 -1.64 -16.22
C ASN A 434 -17.40 -0.66 -17.26
N ILE A 435 -18.39 0.14 -16.88
CA ILE A 435 -19.03 1.12 -17.76
C ILE A 435 -18.37 2.49 -17.55
N TYR A 436 -18.34 2.96 -16.31
CA TYR A 436 -17.77 4.27 -16.00
C TYR A 436 -16.27 4.33 -16.26
N GLY A 437 -15.54 3.24 -16.02
CA GLY A 437 -14.12 3.13 -16.33
C GLY A 437 -13.79 3.38 -17.81
N ALA A 438 -14.71 3.04 -18.74
CA ALA A 438 -14.51 3.33 -20.16
C ALA A 438 -14.66 4.83 -20.45
N ALA A 439 -15.71 5.48 -19.93
CA ALA A 439 -15.90 6.92 -20.06
C ALA A 439 -14.74 7.70 -19.41
N LEU A 440 -14.36 7.32 -18.17
CA LEU A 440 -13.28 7.96 -17.43
C LEU A 440 -11.92 7.73 -18.07
N GLY A 441 -11.70 6.56 -18.69
CA GLY A 441 -10.51 6.29 -19.49
C GLY A 441 -10.36 7.26 -20.66
N LEU A 442 -11.46 7.60 -21.33
CA LEU A 442 -11.45 8.61 -22.39
C LEU A 442 -11.09 10.01 -21.85
N TYR A 443 -11.69 10.45 -20.73
CA TYR A 443 -11.28 11.70 -20.07
C TYR A 443 -9.79 11.70 -19.73
N ASN A 444 -9.28 10.61 -19.13
CA ASN A 444 -7.86 10.48 -18.80
C ASN A 444 -6.95 10.64 -20.03
N SER A 445 -7.25 9.90 -21.09
CA SER A 445 -6.46 9.96 -22.34
C SER A 445 -6.42 11.37 -22.91
N ARG A 446 -7.55 12.07 -22.94
CA ARG A 446 -7.64 13.44 -23.47
C ARG A 446 -6.94 14.44 -22.56
N ILE A 447 -7.14 14.37 -21.25
CA ILE A 447 -6.48 15.24 -20.28
C ILE A 447 -4.97 15.11 -20.35
N VAL A 448 -4.44 13.88 -20.34
CA VAL A 448 -3.01 13.64 -20.42
C VAL A 448 -2.38 14.30 -21.66
N LYS A 449 -3.06 14.23 -22.81
CA LYS A 449 -2.59 14.87 -24.06
C LYS A 449 -2.66 16.40 -23.98
N LEU A 450 -3.67 16.97 -23.35
CA LEU A 450 -3.88 18.41 -23.29
C LEU A 450 -2.96 19.11 -22.28
N ILE A 451 -2.73 18.49 -21.11
CA ILE A 451 -1.94 19.11 -20.04
C ILE A 451 -0.45 18.92 -20.21
N ASN A 452 -0.01 17.90 -20.96
CA ASN A 452 1.39 17.59 -21.17
C ASN A 452 2.02 18.43 -22.30
N LYS A 453 1.86 19.75 -22.22
CA LYS A 453 2.34 20.74 -23.20
C LYS A 453 3.23 21.77 -22.53
N LYS A 454 4.18 22.35 -23.30
CA LYS A 454 5.03 23.43 -22.83
C LYS A 454 4.23 24.74 -22.64
N GLY A 455 4.70 25.56 -21.71
CA GLY A 455 4.11 26.88 -21.45
C GLY A 455 2.84 26.89 -20.59
N GLN A 456 2.38 25.73 -20.17
CA GLN A 456 1.23 25.59 -19.30
C GLN A 456 1.59 25.76 -17.79
N LEU A 457 0.57 25.94 -16.96
CA LEU A 457 0.77 25.98 -15.50
C LEU A 457 1.24 24.62 -14.96
N LYS A 458 1.92 24.64 -13.81
CA LYS A 458 2.26 23.42 -13.10
C LYS A 458 0.99 22.66 -12.68
N SER A 459 0.96 21.38 -12.93
CA SER A 459 -0.23 20.55 -12.73
C SER A 459 0.06 19.24 -12.05
N GLY A 460 -0.92 18.71 -11.31
CA GLY A 460 -0.90 17.40 -10.69
C GLY A 460 -1.88 16.45 -11.36
N ILE A 461 -1.44 15.23 -11.66
CA ILE A 461 -2.29 14.10 -12.05
C ILE A 461 -2.27 13.10 -10.90
N ILE A 462 -3.42 12.84 -10.31
CA ILE A 462 -3.57 11.91 -9.19
C ILE A 462 -4.58 10.84 -9.58
N ILE A 463 -4.11 9.60 -9.69
CA ILE A 463 -4.92 8.44 -10.06
C ILE A 463 -4.98 7.49 -8.84
N ASP A 464 -6.12 7.47 -8.15
CA ASP A 464 -6.30 6.72 -6.89
C ASP A 464 -6.24 5.20 -7.06
N GLU A 465 -6.74 4.64 -8.18
CA GLU A 465 -6.68 3.19 -8.46
C GLU A 465 -6.45 2.97 -9.96
N LEU A 466 -5.21 2.99 -10.40
CA LEU A 466 -4.81 2.95 -11.82
C LEU A 466 -5.36 1.72 -12.58
N PRO A 467 -5.36 0.48 -12.05
CA PRO A 467 -5.87 -0.69 -12.79
C PRO A 467 -7.36 -0.63 -13.14
N THR A 468 -8.13 0.28 -12.55
CA THR A 468 -9.58 0.40 -12.82
C THR A 468 -9.90 1.10 -14.13
N ILE A 469 -8.93 1.83 -14.70
CA ILE A 469 -9.02 2.54 -15.97
C ILE A 469 -7.82 2.19 -16.85
N TYR A 470 -8.02 2.19 -18.16
CA TYR A 470 -6.93 2.06 -19.13
C TYR A 470 -6.87 3.30 -20.01
N PHE A 471 -5.68 3.82 -20.27
CA PHE A 471 -5.45 4.85 -21.27
C PHE A 471 -4.05 4.73 -21.85
N LYS A 472 -3.95 4.96 -23.15
CA LYS A 472 -2.68 4.90 -23.89
C LYS A 472 -1.81 6.12 -23.58
N GLY A 473 -0.50 5.94 -23.57
CA GLY A 473 0.46 7.04 -23.44
C GLY A 473 0.84 7.40 -22.01
N LEU A 474 0.55 6.53 -21.04
CA LEU A 474 0.98 6.69 -19.65
C LEU A 474 2.51 6.70 -19.55
N ASP A 475 3.19 5.85 -20.29
CA ASP A 475 4.65 5.79 -20.41
C ASP A 475 5.24 7.10 -20.97
N ASN A 476 4.63 7.63 -22.02
CA ASN A 476 5.04 8.92 -22.61
C ASN A 476 4.79 10.08 -21.63
N LEU A 477 3.67 10.08 -20.91
CA LEU A 477 3.41 11.05 -19.85
C LEU A 477 4.54 11.04 -18.82
N ILE A 478 4.90 9.88 -18.27
CA ILE A 478 5.95 9.75 -17.26
C ILE A 478 7.30 10.24 -17.80
N ALA A 479 7.62 9.93 -19.05
CA ALA A 479 8.87 10.33 -19.68
C ALA A 479 8.99 11.84 -19.92
N THR A 480 7.89 12.52 -20.24
CA THR A 480 7.86 13.93 -20.65
C THR A 480 7.33 14.90 -19.60
N ALA A 481 6.66 14.40 -18.57
CA ALA A 481 6.02 15.17 -17.51
C ALA A 481 6.94 16.22 -16.85
N ARG A 482 8.21 15.89 -16.67
CA ARG A 482 9.21 16.80 -16.07
C ARG A 482 9.38 18.08 -16.86
N SER A 483 9.52 17.99 -18.18
CA SER A 483 9.72 19.16 -19.04
C SER A 483 8.50 20.08 -19.12
N ASN A 484 7.32 19.52 -18.80
CA ASN A 484 6.02 20.18 -18.85
C ASN A 484 5.45 20.55 -17.47
N LYS A 485 6.24 20.36 -16.39
CA LYS A 485 5.88 20.64 -14.99
C LYS A 485 4.63 19.89 -14.53
N VAL A 486 4.46 18.65 -14.97
CA VAL A 486 3.35 17.78 -14.59
C VAL A 486 3.81 16.80 -13.52
N ALA A 487 3.27 16.91 -12.33
CA ALA A 487 3.49 15.95 -11.25
C ALA A 487 2.50 14.79 -11.38
N VAL A 488 2.98 13.56 -11.34
CA VAL A 488 2.14 12.38 -11.55
C VAL A 488 2.19 11.48 -10.31
N LEU A 489 1.02 11.16 -9.74
CA LEU A 489 0.88 10.17 -8.68
C LEU A 489 -0.05 9.05 -9.15
N LEU A 490 0.47 7.82 -9.21
CA LEU A 490 -0.23 6.63 -9.65
C LEU A 490 -0.39 5.68 -8.46
N CYS A 491 -1.63 5.42 -8.06
CA CYS A 491 -1.91 4.51 -6.95
C CYS A 491 -2.51 3.20 -7.46
N PHE A 492 -2.14 2.09 -6.82
CA PHE A 492 -2.72 0.77 -7.05
C PHE A 492 -2.42 -0.16 -5.87
N GLN A 493 -3.01 -1.34 -5.84
CA GLN A 493 -2.86 -2.25 -4.71
C GLN A 493 -1.65 -3.15 -4.86
N ASP A 494 -1.46 -3.72 -6.04
CA ASP A 494 -0.41 -4.67 -6.33
C ASP A 494 0.04 -4.59 -7.79
N PHE A 495 1.32 -4.86 -8.04
CA PHE A 495 1.90 -4.80 -9.39
C PHE A 495 1.33 -5.87 -10.33
N SER A 496 0.88 -7.00 -9.81
CA SER A 496 0.23 -8.04 -10.61
C SER A 496 -1.09 -7.56 -11.22
N GLN A 497 -1.84 -6.69 -10.53
CA GLN A 497 -3.05 -6.07 -11.09
C GLN A 497 -2.69 -5.15 -12.28
N LEU A 498 -1.62 -4.37 -12.14
CA LEU A 498 -1.17 -3.51 -13.22
C LEU A 498 -0.73 -4.33 -14.45
N LYS A 499 0.02 -5.41 -14.25
CA LYS A 499 0.39 -6.35 -15.32
C LYS A 499 -0.82 -6.96 -16.02
N ARG A 500 -1.83 -7.36 -15.27
CA ARG A 500 -3.06 -7.93 -15.82
C ARG A 500 -3.79 -6.94 -16.74
N ASP A 501 -3.91 -5.67 -16.33
CA ASP A 501 -4.78 -4.69 -16.96
C ASP A 501 -4.08 -3.82 -18.01
N TYR A 502 -2.75 -3.64 -17.92
CA TYR A 502 -1.92 -2.89 -18.87
C TYR A 502 -1.00 -3.78 -19.71
N GLY A 503 -0.83 -5.05 -19.34
CA GLY A 503 0.14 -5.97 -19.93
C GLY A 503 1.53 -5.87 -19.27
N ASP A 504 2.32 -6.93 -19.41
CA ASP A 504 3.64 -7.04 -18.75
C ASP A 504 4.62 -5.95 -19.17
N LYS A 505 4.62 -5.59 -20.46
CA LYS A 505 5.56 -4.61 -21.02
C LYS A 505 5.27 -3.21 -20.51
N GLU A 506 4.04 -2.73 -20.62
CA GLU A 506 3.65 -1.38 -20.16
C GLU A 506 3.78 -1.26 -18.64
N ALA A 507 3.35 -2.26 -17.90
CA ALA A 507 3.50 -2.30 -16.45
C ALA A 507 4.98 -2.23 -16.02
N ALA A 508 5.86 -2.96 -16.70
CA ALA A 508 7.31 -2.91 -16.43
C ALA A 508 7.91 -1.53 -16.74
N VAL A 509 7.51 -0.88 -17.85
CA VAL A 509 7.94 0.48 -18.18
C VAL A 509 7.53 1.46 -17.09
N VAL A 510 6.26 1.43 -16.64
CA VAL A 510 5.77 2.29 -15.56
C VAL A 510 6.62 2.10 -14.29
N MET A 511 6.83 0.86 -13.86
CA MET A 511 7.61 0.55 -12.65
C MET A 511 9.07 1.01 -12.75
N ASN A 512 9.69 0.89 -13.92
CA ASN A 512 11.11 1.19 -14.10
C ASN A 512 11.41 2.68 -14.32
N THR A 513 10.42 3.44 -14.82
CA THR A 513 10.61 4.84 -15.22
C THR A 513 10.34 5.81 -14.07
N VAL A 514 9.47 5.46 -13.12
CA VAL A 514 9.14 6.34 -12.00
C VAL A 514 10.31 6.57 -11.06
N GLY A 515 10.49 7.83 -10.66
CA GLY A 515 11.56 8.23 -9.75
C GLY A 515 11.23 8.04 -8.26
N ASN A 516 9.96 8.11 -7.90
CA ASN A 516 9.51 8.09 -6.50
C ASN A 516 8.57 6.91 -6.26
N ILE A 517 8.80 6.15 -5.20
CA ILE A 517 7.96 4.99 -4.83
C ILE A 517 7.63 5.04 -3.36
N PHE A 518 6.35 4.86 -3.04
CA PHE A 518 5.81 4.57 -1.72
C PHE A 518 5.11 3.22 -1.76
N SER A 519 5.49 2.31 -0.89
CA SER A 519 4.84 1.02 -0.75
C SER A 519 4.47 0.76 0.70
N GLY A 520 3.18 0.61 0.97
CA GLY A 520 2.70 -0.07 2.17
C GLY A 520 2.89 -1.58 2.02
N GLN A 521 2.14 -2.37 2.78
CA GLN A 521 2.19 -3.82 2.71
C GLN A 521 1.84 -4.35 1.31
N VAL A 522 2.74 -5.12 0.72
CA VAL A 522 2.54 -5.90 -0.52
C VAL A 522 3.22 -7.26 -0.37
N VAL A 523 2.74 -8.27 -1.09
CA VAL A 523 3.20 -9.65 -0.94
C VAL A 523 3.72 -10.23 -2.25
N GLY A 524 4.33 -11.40 -2.17
CA GLY A 524 4.70 -12.20 -3.34
C GLY A 524 5.75 -11.56 -4.24
N GLU A 525 5.50 -11.54 -5.56
CA GLU A 525 6.42 -11.02 -6.57
C GLU A 525 6.66 -9.52 -6.43
N THR A 526 5.63 -8.76 -6.09
CA THR A 526 5.73 -7.31 -5.88
C THR A 526 6.71 -6.96 -4.76
N ALA A 527 6.65 -7.67 -3.63
CA ALA A 527 7.57 -7.45 -2.53
C ALA A 527 9.03 -7.81 -2.91
N LYS A 528 9.24 -8.84 -3.73
CA LYS A 528 10.57 -9.22 -4.24
C LYS A 528 11.13 -8.15 -5.17
N THR A 529 10.33 -7.69 -6.15
CA THR A 529 10.72 -6.64 -7.11
C THR A 529 11.10 -5.35 -6.39
N LEU A 530 10.34 -4.94 -5.37
CA LEU A 530 10.68 -3.77 -4.55
C LEU A 530 11.97 -3.97 -3.75
N SER A 531 12.14 -5.14 -3.12
CA SER A 531 13.34 -5.47 -2.38
C SER A 531 14.61 -5.40 -3.25
N GLU A 532 14.52 -5.89 -4.49
CA GLU A 532 15.61 -5.79 -5.46
C GLU A 532 15.88 -4.34 -5.88
N ARG A 533 14.84 -3.55 -6.09
CA ARG A 533 14.95 -2.13 -6.47
C ARG A 533 15.59 -1.27 -5.38
N PHE A 534 15.34 -1.57 -4.11
CA PHE A 534 15.97 -0.87 -2.98
C PHE A 534 17.44 -1.24 -2.79
N GLY A 535 17.91 -2.26 -3.51
CA GLY A 535 19.29 -2.66 -3.54
C GLY A 535 19.74 -3.53 -2.38
N LYS A 536 21.06 -3.78 -2.34
CA LYS A 536 21.70 -4.64 -1.37
C LYS A 536 22.74 -3.87 -0.58
N VAL A 537 22.94 -4.30 0.67
CA VAL A 537 23.93 -3.75 1.58
C VAL A 537 24.82 -4.88 2.11
N LEU A 538 26.09 -4.57 2.36
CA LEU A 538 27.02 -5.51 3.00
C LEU A 538 26.64 -5.67 4.48
N GLN A 539 26.13 -6.83 4.86
CA GLN A 539 25.84 -7.18 6.25
C GLN A 539 26.86 -8.17 6.79
N LYS A 540 27.29 -7.94 8.03
CA LYS A 540 28.12 -8.90 8.75
C LYS A 540 27.21 -9.96 9.36
N ARG A 541 27.28 -11.18 8.86
CA ARG A 541 26.59 -12.33 9.45
C ARG A 541 27.53 -13.06 10.38
N GLN A 542 27.08 -13.29 11.61
CA GLN A 542 27.73 -14.20 12.51
C GLN A 542 27.04 -15.57 12.45
N SER A 543 27.75 -16.58 11.99
CA SER A 543 27.27 -17.95 12.05
C SER A 543 27.88 -18.60 13.30
N MET A 544 27.03 -19.10 14.18
CA MET A 544 27.43 -19.80 15.40
C MET A 544 27.11 -21.27 15.22
N THR A 545 28.17 -22.09 15.07
CA THR A 545 28.01 -23.53 15.02
C THR A 545 28.19 -24.07 16.44
N LEU A 546 27.13 -24.68 17.00
CA LEU A 546 27.13 -25.34 18.30
C LEU A 546 27.30 -26.83 18.08
N SER A 547 28.51 -27.36 18.33
CA SER A 547 28.75 -28.80 18.50
C SER A 547 28.66 -29.15 19.97
N ARG A 548 28.49 -30.44 20.30
CA ARG A 548 28.45 -30.91 21.70
C ARG A 548 29.74 -30.55 22.51
N SER A 549 30.79 -30.25 21.81
CA SER A 549 32.12 -29.92 22.39
C SER A 549 32.63 -28.52 22.02
N ASP A 550 32.10 -27.86 20.98
CA ASP A 550 32.70 -26.64 20.43
C ASP A 550 31.70 -25.56 20.00
N LYS A 551 32.02 -24.31 20.34
CA LYS A 551 31.37 -23.10 19.84
C LYS A 551 32.32 -22.43 18.85
N SER A 552 32.03 -22.55 17.56
CA SER A 552 32.77 -21.82 16.55
C SER A 552 31.90 -20.63 16.06
N THR A 553 32.43 -19.42 16.14
CA THR A 553 31.79 -18.22 15.63
C THR A 553 32.51 -17.79 14.36
N SER A 554 31.88 -17.90 13.24
CA SER A 554 32.39 -17.42 11.95
C SER A 554 31.69 -16.10 11.60
N ILE A 555 32.46 -15.05 11.33
CA ILE A 555 31.95 -13.78 10.85
C ILE A 555 32.17 -13.73 9.33
N SER A 556 31.10 -13.77 8.57
CA SER A 556 31.13 -13.58 7.10
C SER A 556 30.45 -12.30 6.73
N THR A 557 31.00 -11.59 5.75
CA THR A 557 30.33 -10.41 5.15
C THR A 557 29.58 -10.89 3.92
N GLN A 558 28.26 -10.70 3.90
CA GLN A 558 27.41 -11.11 2.79
C GLN A 558 26.56 -9.92 2.30
N LEU A 559 26.31 -9.90 0.99
CA LEU A 559 25.39 -8.95 0.36
C LEU A 559 23.95 -9.40 0.64
N ASP A 560 23.25 -8.66 1.48
CA ASP A 560 21.84 -8.87 1.77
C ASP A 560 20.99 -7.71 1.28
N SER A 561 19.69 -7.96 1.02
CA SER A 561 18.74 -6.90 0.65
C SER A 561 18.67 -5.86 1.76
N LEU A 562 18.75 -4.56 1.40
CA LEU A 562 18.59 -3.45 2.35
C LEU A 562 17.23 -3.53 3.05
N ILE A 563 16.16 -3.80 2.29
CA ILE A 563 14.82 -4.08 2.82
C ILE A 563 14.39 -5.44 2.28
N PRO A 564 14.40 -6.49 3.11
CA PRO A 564 13.97 -7.83 2.70
C PRO A 564 12.49 -7.87 2.30
N ALA A 565 12.14 -8.71 1.32
CA ALA A 565 10.76 -8.90 0.88
C ALA A 565 9.81 -9.33 2.02
N SER A 566 10.33 -10.11 2.99
CA SER A 566 9.59 -10.51 4.19
C SER A 566 9.17 -9.30 5.05
N LYS A 567 10.04 -8.29 5.20
CA LYS A 567 9.71 -7.04 5.91
C LYS A 567 8.63 -6.25 5.18
N ILE A 568 8.71 -6.16 3.86
CA ILE A 568 7.68 -5.47 3.03
C ILE A 568 6.33 -6.18 3.18
N SER A 569 6.32 -7.50 3.21
CA SER A 569 5.09 -8.30 3.32
C SER A 569 4.43 -8.25 4.71
N THR A 570 5.15 -7.80 5.73
CA THR A 570 4.67 -7.74 7.12
C THR A 570 4.49 -6.31 7.64
N LEU A 571 4.55 -5.31 6.76
CA LEU A 571 4.30 -3.91 7.14
C LEU A 571 2.91 -3.74 7.74
N THR A 572 2.83 -2.99 8.82
CA THR A 572 1.57 -2.59 9.44
C THR A 572 1.01 -1.33 8.78
N GLN A 573 -0.26 -1.04 9.03
CA GLN A 573 -0.91 0.17 8.52
C GLN A 573 -0.15 1.44 8.93
N GLY A 574 0.10 2.34 7.98
CA GLY A 574 0.87 3.56 8.18
C GLY A 574 2.38 3.41 8.02
N MET A 575 2.89 2.18 8.01
CA MET A 575 4.29 1.89 7.71
C MET A 575 4.50 1.80 6.20
N PHE A 576 5.51 2.47 5.71
CA PHE A 576 5.86 2.52 4.30
C PHE A 576 7.35 2.24 4.08
N VAL A 577 7.63 1.62 2.96
CA VAL A 577 8.98 1.54 2.37
C VAL A 577 8.97 2.26 1.04
N GLY A 578 10.08 2.82 0.65
CA GLY A 578 10.13 3.51 -0.62
C GLY A 578 11.48 4.11 -0.96
N ALA A 579 11.47 4.82 -2.07
CA ALA A 579 12.62 5.57 -2.56
C ALA A 579 12.14 6.89 -3.17
N VAL A 580 12.90 7.97 -2.97
CA VAL A 580 12.66 9.29 -3.53
C VAL A 580 13.80 9.73 -4.44
N ALA A 581 13.47 10.49 -5.46
CA ALA A 581 14.44 11.02 -6.41
C ALA A 581 14.81 12.47 -6.05
N ASP A 582 16.11 12.77 -6.10
CA ASP A 582 16.65 14.10 -5.93
C ASP A 582 16.75 14.90 -7.24
N ASN A 583 17.14 16.15 -7.12
CA ASN A 583 17.50 17.06 -8.19
C ASN A 583 18.99 17.42 -8.13
N PHE A 584 19.45 18.21 -9.10
CA PHE A 584 20.79 18.80 -9.06
C PHE A 584 20.95 19.82 -7.94
N ASP A 585 19.88 20.58 -7.66
CA ASP A 585 19.89 21.67 -6.67
C ASP A 585 19.56 21.16 -5.27
N GLU A 586 18.68 20.15 -5.15
CA GLU A 586 18.29 19.53 -3.88
C GLU A 586 18.75 18.07 -3.82
N ARG A 587 19.89 17.85 -3.19
CA ARG A 587 20.42 16.48 -2.98
C ARG A 587 19.85 15.84 -1.74
N ILE A 588 19.33 14.64 -1.90
CA ILE A 588 18.85 13.77 -0.82
C ILE A 588 19.93 12.72 -0.57
N GLU A 589 20.51 12.72 0.63
CA GLU A 589 21.56 11.76 0.98
C GLU A 589 21.00 10.36 1.19
N GLN A 590 19.88 10.26 1.90
CA GLN A 590 19.21 9.01 2.20
C GLN A 590 17.92 8.89 1.39
N LYS A 591 18.03 8.35 0.17
CA LYS A 591 16.91 8.26 -0.79
C LYS A 591 15.93 7.17 -0.47
N ILE A 592 16.35 6.13 0.25
CA ILE A 592 15.52 4.96 0.60
C ILE A 592 15.03 5.13 2.04
N PHE A 593 13.78 4.79 2.27
CA PHE A 593 13.15 4.87 3.58
C PHE A 593 12.37 3.62 3.96
N HIS A 594 12.29 3.37 5.27
CA HIS A 594 11.44 2.38 5.92
C HIS A 594 10.93 3.00 7.23
N CYS A 595 9.75 3.58 7.21
CA CYS A 595 9.26 4.46 8.24
C CYS A 595 7.74 4.44 8.39
N GLU A 596 7.24 4.92 9.49
CA GLU A 596 5.86 5.34 9.67
C GLU A 596 5.70 6.75 9.09
N ILE A 597 4.69 6.96 8.25
CA ILE A 597 4.31 8.32 7.81
C ILE A 597 3.41 8.92 8.89
N VAL A 598 3.86 10.02 9.46
CA VAL A 598 3.17 10.67 10.59
C VAL A 598 2.06 11.56 10.07
N VAL A 599 0.83 11.24 10.47
CA VAL A 599 -0.35 12.06 10.20
C VAL A 599 -0.95 12.51 11.54
N ASP A 600 -1.17 13.80 11.68
CA ASP A 600 -1.85 14.37 12.84
C ASP A 600 -3.36 14.07 12.75
N ASN A 601 -3.76 12.98 13.40
CA ASN A 601 -5.12 12.49 13.37
C ASN A 601 -6.15 13.46 13.98
N GLU A 602 -5.76 14.24 15.00
CA GLU A 602 -6.66 15.21 15.63
C GLU A 602 -6.89 16.40 14.70
N LYS A 603 -5.81 16.91 14.09
CA LYS A 603 -5.90 17.96 13.09
C LYS A 603 -6.74 17.53 11.88
N VAL A 604 -6.53 16.32 11.36
CA VAL A 604 -7.31 15.78 10.22
C VAL A 604 -8.79 15.64 10.60
N LYS A 605 -9.11 15.13 11.79
CA LYS A 605 -10.51 15.02 12.25
C LYS A 605 -11.16 16.39 12.39
N ALA A 606 -10.46 17.36 12.99
CA ALA A 606 -10.97 18.73 13.15
C ALA A 606 -11.17 19.42 11.80
N GLU A 607 -10.29 19.17 10.82
CA GLU A 607 -10.37 19.69 9.47
C GLU A 607 -11.56 19.05 8.73
N THR A 608 -11.66 17.72 8.74
CA THR A 608 -12.74 16.97 8.06
C THR A 608 -14.12 17.31 8.62
N ALA A 609 -14.23 17.55 9.92
CA ALA A 609 -15.49 17.98 10.54
C ALA A 609 -16.01 19.33 10.04
N ARG A 610 -15.13 20.16 9.45
CA ARG A 610 -15.48 21.46 8.85
C ARG A 610 -15.70 21.41 7.34
N TYR A 611 -15.52 20.24 6.73
CA TYR A 611 -15.65 20.09 5.28
C TYR A 611 -17.07 20.40 4.82
N LYS A 612 -17.15 21.21 3.78
CA LYS A 612 -18.38 21.45 3.03
C LYS A 612 -18.52 20.37 1.98
N LYS A 613 -19.72 19.86 1.83
CA LYS A 613 -20.03 18.95 0.72
C LYS A 613 -19.89 19.69 -0.61
N ILE A 614 -19.54 18.96 -1.66
CA ILE A 614 -19.55 19.50 -3.02
C ILE A 614 -20.96 20.05 -3.32
N PRO A 615 -21.09 21.30 -3.77
CA PRO A 615 -22.38 21.91 -3.99
C PRO A 615 -23.16 21.19 -5.10
N GLN A 616 -24.45 21.40 -5.13
CA GLN A 616 -25.27 21.05 -6.26
C GLN A 616 -24.90 21.98 -7.43
N ILE A 617 -24.62 21.41 -8.61
CA ILE A 617 -24.16 22.14 -9.80
C ILE A 617 -25.34 22.55 -10.64
N THR A 618 -26.26 21.60 -10.91
CA THR A 618 -27.47 21.85 -11.69
C THR A 618 -28.70 21.70 -10.80
N ASP A 619 -29.52 22.72 -10.74
CA ASP A 619 -30.79 22.65 -10.07
C ASP A 619 -31.87 22.21 -11.07
N PHE A 620 -32.48 21.07 -10.80
CA PHE A 620 -33.58 20.52 -11.58
C PHE A 620 -34.93 20.74 -10.90
N THR A 621 -34.97 21.56 -9.85
CA THR A 621 -36.20 21.82 -9.08
C THR A 621 -36.96 22.97 -9.69
N ASP A 622 -38.26 22.79 -9.93
CA ASP A 622 -39.14 23.85 -10.41
C ASP A 622 -39.55 24.81 -9.27
N GLU A 623 -40.28 25.86 -9.61
CA GLU A 623 -40.81 26.86 -8.67
C GLU A 623 -41.71 26.24 -7.58
N ASN A 624 -42.26 25.04 -7.81
CA ASN A 624 -43.15 24.32 -6.91
C ASN A 624 -42.36 23.33 -6.00
N GLY A 625 -41.02 23.23 -6.13
CA GLY A 625 -40.18 22.32 -5.37
C GLY A 625 -40.15 20.88 -5.91
N THR A 626 -40.65 20.64 -7.14
CA THR A 626 -40.64 19.31 -7.77
C THR A 626 -39.33 19.07 -8.51
N ASP A 627 -38.69 17.94 -8.24
CA ASP A 627 -37.42 17.52 -8.88
C ASP A 627 -37.71 16.89 -10.27
N HIS A 628 -37.31 17.54 -11.33
CA HIS A 628 -37.45 17.08 -12.71
C HIS A 628 -36.20 16.45 -13.32
N MET A 629 -35.16 16.13 -12.50
CA MET A 629 -33.90 15.60 -13.01
C MET A 629 -34.07 14.41 -13.94
N LYS A 630 -34.87 13.42 -13.57
CA LYS A 630 -35.08 12.22 -14.39
C LYS A 630 -35.71 12.56 -15.75
N GLN A 631 -36.67 13.49 -15.77
CA GLN A 631 -37.34 13.95 -17.00
C GLN A 631 -36.35 14.67 -17.91
N VAL A 632 -35.65 15.68 -17.41
CA VAL A 632 -34.69 16.49 -18.18
C VAL A 632 -33.55 15.62 -18.74
N VAL A 633 -33.03 14.72 -17.95
CA VAL A 633 -31.98 13.80 -18.38
C VAL A 633 -32.48 12.81 -19.45
N GLN A 634 -33.75 12.36 -19.33
CA GLN A 634 -34.39 11.51 -20.34
C GLN A 634 -34.70 12.29 -21.64
N GLU A 635 -35.17 13.50 -21.52
CA GLU A 635 -35.40 14.38 -22.68
C GLU A 635 -34.10 14.67 -23.46
N ASN A 636 -32.99 14.91 -22.75
CA ASN A 636 -31.69 15.05 -23.38
C ASN A 636 -31.26 13.77 -24.13
N TYR A 637 -31.48 12.58 -23.55
CA TYR A 637 -31.21 11.30 -24.21
C TYR A 637 -32.03 11.17 -25.52
N GLU A 638 -33.34 11.45 -25.47
CA GLU A 638 -34.23 11.35 -26.62
C GLU A 638 -33.87 12.37 -27.69
N ARG A 639 -33.52 13.60 -27.29
CA ARG A 639 -33.05 14.66 -28.19
C ARG A 639 -31.81 14.20 -28.97
N ILE A 640 -30.77 13.66 -28.30
CA ILE A 640 -29.56 13.19 -28.98
C ILE A 640 -29.88 12.07 -29.97
N LYS A 641 -30.75 11.15 -29.59
CA LYS A 641 -31.18 10.04 -30.46
C LYS A 641 -31.94 10.55 -31.71
N ALA A 642 -32.78 11.55 -31.52
CA ALA A 642 -33.50 12.20 -32.62
C ALA A 642 -32.56 13.00 -33.53
N GLU A 643 -31.58 13.73 -32.95
CA GLU A 643 -30.56 14.47 -33.68
C GLU A 643 -29.69 13.54 -34.54
N ALA A 644 -29.24 12.41 -34.00
CA ALA A 644 -28.52 11.39 -34.78
C ALA A 644 -29.37 10.80 -35.94
N GLY A 645 -30.68 10.64 -35.73
CA GLY A 645 -31.59 10.23 -36.78
C GLY A 645 -31.76 11.29 -37.88
N ARG A 646 -31.83 12.57 -37.48
CA ARG A 646 -31.91 13.71 -38.39
C ARG A 646 -30.65 13.84 -39.24
N ILE A 647 -29.46 13.73 -38.64
CA ILE A 647 -28.17 13.74 -39.35
C ILE A 647 -28.16 12.70 -40.48
N VAL A 648 -28.59 11.47 -40.18
CA VAL A 648 -28.66 10.40 -41.19
C VAL A 648 -29.62 10.74 -42.29
N ALA A 649 -30.81 11.26 -41.98
CA ALA A 649 -31.82 11.61 -42.99
C ALA A 649 -31.32 12.75 -43.90
N GLU A 650 -30.75 13.81 -43.33
CA GLU A 650 -30.22 14.97 -44.07
C GLU A 650 -29.06 14.56 -45.00
N GLU A 651 -28.15 13.73 -44.52
CA GLU A 651 -27.02 13.23 -45.32
C GLU A 651 -27.44 12.27 -46.44
N LEU A 652 -28.38 11.38 -46.18
CA LEU A 652 -28.95 10.52 -47.23
C LEU A 652 -29.69 11.33 -48.32
N GLU A 653 -30.39 12.39 -47.92
CA GLU A 653 -31.02 13.31 -48.88
C GLU A 653 -29.97 14.07 -49.70
N ARG A 654 -28.89 14.55 -49.06
CA ARG A 654 -27.73 15.15 -49.76
C ARG A 654 -27.14 14.20 -50.80
N ILE A 655 -26.91 12.92 -50.41
CA ILE A 655 -26.33 11.87 -51.28
C ILE A 655 -27.29 11.58 -52.46
N LYS A 656 -28.61 11.49 -52.21
CA LYS A 656 -29.61 11.25 -53.26
C LYS A 656 -29.65 12.35 -54.32
N ASN A 657 -29.46 13.59 -53.88
CA ASN A 657 -29.52 14.78 -54.75
C ASN A 657 -28.20 15.05 -55.50
N ASP A 658 -27.11 14.37 -55.16
CA ASP A 658 -25.82 14.52 -55.81
C ASP A 658 -25.64 13.43 -56.92
N PRO A 659 -25.44 13.80 -58.19
CA PRO A 659 -25.32 12.86 -59.31
C PRO A 659 -24.14 11.86 -59.20
N VAL A 660 -23.11 12.22 -58.45
CA VAL A 660 -21.92 11.38 -58.23
C VAL A 660 -22.14 10.44 -57.05
N LEU A 661 -22.60 11.04 -55.93
CA LEU A 661 -22.75 10.34 -54.67
C LEU A 661 -23.94 9.38 -54.63
N CYS A 662 -24.97 9.58 -55.43
CA CYS A 662 -26.13 8.71 -55.46
C CYS A 662 -25.81 7.25 -55.84
N LYS A 663 -24.66 7.00 -56.47
CA LYS A 663 -24.14 5.66 -56.79
C LYS A 663 -23.68 4.88 -55.54
N LEU A 664 -23.48 5.56 -54.40
CA LEU A 664 -23.11 4.94 -53.10
C LEU A 664 -24.33 4.32 -52.41
N LEU A 665 -25.55 4.65 -52.84
CA LEU A 665 -26.74 4.07 -52.24
C LEU A 665 -26.95 2.62 -52.74
N PRO A 666 -27.36 1.69 -51.88
CA PRO A 666 -27.70 0.38 -52.30
C PRO A 666 -28.88 0.40 -53.28
N GLU A 667 -28.81 -0.40 -54.34
CA GLU A 667 -29.92 -0.54 -55.24
C GLU A 667 -31.19 -0.99 -54.46
N GLN A 668 -32.25 -0.25 -54.56
CA GLN A 668 -33.53 -0.62 -53.94
C GLN A 668 -34.07 -1.85 -54.69
N ASN A 669 -33.87 -3.03 -54.12
CA ASN A 669 -34.53 -4.25 -54.56
C ASN A 669 -35.99 -4.26 -54.09
#